data_25f6f0b809dde7d0c3e3eebe61056dce
#
_entry.id   25f6f0b809dde7d0c3e3eebe61056dce
#
_cell.length_a   1.000
_cell.length_b   1.000
_cell.length_c   1.000
_cell.angle_alpha   90.00
_cell.angle_beta   90.00
_cell.angle_gamma   90.00
#
_symmetry.space_group_name_H-M   'P 1'
#
loop_
_entity.id
_entity.type
_entity.pdbx_description
1 polymer ?
#
loop_
_entity_poly.entity_id
_entity_poly.type
_entity_poly.pdbx_seq_one_letter_code
_entity_poly.pdbx_strand_id
1 'polypeptide(L)'
;MKHTCLSLALAVATATATLALLPVSAAFAAAPAAAESSTAPVLVTAAQWQQMASDGARYPWFAKEQARNKAMLEKMMKAGIDVPFPKDKGGGRTHEQHKRNYQALLAAGTLYRLTGDSRYVDYARRMLLEYATLYPTLGPHPEGRGQIPGRVFWQVLNDSVWLVNAVQGYDAIRDALPAKDRQTIDDNVFRPMAEFLASEPKNFDQIHNHSTWAVAATGMTGYVLRDPELVEKSLRGSRKDDEFGFLRQVDLLFSPDGYYEEGPYYQRYALAPFLLFANAIERNEPQRRIFERRDGVLLKAVDVLVQTSYDGLFFPINDAILDKGVDTEELVAGIGIAYARSGDDRLLSVAEQQGRLLLTPEGLKVAQGLAAGKAKPFDYTPMLLRDGPDGDQGGLAILRMGGERGQALVQKDTMQGMGHGHFDKLNWLFYDNGQRVVTDYGSARFLNVEAKRGGIYLAENRSWAKQTIAHNTLVVDEKSHFNGDWKVGEEHAPTVRFFEAGKDTQVASATMRDAYPGVVFTRTQALLQHPELGLPVVLDLLQVSADKAARFDLPLHFNGHIVSTGFQAERFVDQRPVLGRENGYQHLWLDARSQAGSDPRTLAWLLDGRFYSYRFGSSAPSQALLVESGANDPEFNLRREPALVQRVDGQRAVSFFSVLEPHGEYNGTAEYVHGADSQIRDLKRARGSDAELVELTLASGARIALGVADDSSADVEHTVSVEGRSYRWRGSHARIDRAAGKGDAR
;
A
#
# COMPACT_ATOMS: atom_id res chain seq x y z
N MET A 1 -34.50 -52.38 6.12
CA MET A 1 -34.49 -53.53 7.05
C MET A 1 -34.08 -53.04 8.43
N LYS A 2 -35.05 -53.15 9.34
CA LYS A 2 -34.98 -53.39 10.81
C LYS A 2 -33.97 -52.56 11.62
N HIS A 3 -34.44 -51.56 12.35
CA HIS A 3 -34.90 -51.57 13.76
C HIS A 3 -33.79 -51.86 14.81
N THR A 4 -33.56 -50.92 15.72
CA THR A 4 -33.99 -51.13 17.11
C THR A 4 -33.91 -49.81 17.91
N CYS A 5 -35.04 -49.49 18.56
CA CYS A 5 -35.22 -48.50 19.62
C CYS A 5 -34.64 -49.01 20.95
N LEU A 6 -34.19 -48.11 21.82
CA LEU A 6 -34.27 -48.35 23.26
C LEU A 6 -34.66 -47.08 24.00
N SER A 7 -35.81 -47.15 24.65
CA SER A 7 -36.39 -46.19 25.58
C SER A 7 -35.82 -46.39 26.98
N LEU A 8 -35.62 -45.35 27.79
CA LEU A 8 -35.68 -45.53 29.25
C LEU A 8 -36.23 -44.29 29.96
N ALA A 9 -37.04 -44.59 30.90
CA ALA A 9 -38.11 -43.94 31.57
C ALA A 9 -37.80 -42.77 32.49
N LEU A 10 -38.89 -42.05 32.68
CA LEU A 10 -39.23 -40.97 33.60
C LEU A 10 -39.10 -41.36 35.10
N ALA A 11 -38.60 -40.42 35.92
CA ALA A 11 -38.88 -40.39 37.35
C ALA A 11 -39.38 -39.01 37.74
N VAL A 12 -40.63 -38.95 38.15
CA VAL A 12 -41.34 -37.79 38.72
C VAL A 12 -41.08 -37.72 40.21
N ALA A 13 -40.61 -36.62 40.73
CA ALA A 13 -40.65 -36.34 42.17
C ALA A 13 -41.50 -35.08 42.40
N THR A 14 -42.63 -35.26 42.98
CA THR A 14 -43.57 -34.26 43.49
C THR A 14 -43.06 -33.67 44.80
N ALA A 15 -42.89 -32.37 44.89
CA ALA A 15 -42.73 -31.62 46.14
C ALA A 15 -43.80 -30.56 46.23
N THR A 16 -44.70 -30.73 47.20
CA THR A 16 -45.73 -29.81 47.63
C THR A 16 -45.08 -28.64 48.39
N ALA A 17 -45.31 -27.40 47.94
CA ALA A 17 -44.95 -26.21 48.69
C ALA A 17 -46.23 -25.40 48.98
N THR A 18 -46.43 -25.16 50.25
CA THR A 18 -47.48 -24.35 50.89
C THR A 18 -47.36 -22.89 50.55
N LEU A 19 -48.45 -22.30 50.04
CA LEU A 19 -48.57 -20.83 49.78
C LEU A 19 -48.83 -20.10 51.11
N ALA A 20 -47.93 -19.17 51.45
CA ALA A 20 -48.20 -18.14 52.46
C ALA A 20 -48.49 -16.84 51.74
N LEU A 21 -49.72 -16.31 51.90
CA LEU A 21 -50.14 -15.00 51.41
C LEU A 21 -49.56 -13.89 52.30
N LEU A 22 -48.75 -12.98 51.75
CA LEU A 22 -48.40 -11.70 52.34
C LEU A 22 -48.99 -10.55 51.50
N PRO A 23 -49.42 -9.46 52.14
CA PRO A 23 -50.13 -8.40 51.43
C PRO A 23 -49.18 -7.57 50.54
N VAL A 24 -49.62 -7.36 49.29
CA VAL A 24 -48.94 -6.46 48.33
C VAL A 24 -49.30 -5.03 48.70
N SER A 25 -48.29 -4.30 49.23
CA SER A 25 -48.33 -2.84 49.28
C SER A 25 -47.86 -2.30 47.91
N ALA A 26 -48.77 -1.67 47.20
CA ALA A 26 -48.46 -1.00 45.94
C ALA A 26 -47.57 0.26 46.24
N ALA A 27 -46.27 0.11 46.06
CA ALA A 27 -45.37 1.26 45.94
C ALA A 27 -45.44 1.76 44.50
N PHE A 28 -45.97 2.94 44.28
CA PHE A 28 -45.84 3.67 43.05
C PHE A 28 -44.32 3.90 42.81
N ALA A 29 -43.73 3.15 41.91
CA ALA A 29 -42.40 3.44 41.40
C ALA A 29 -42.50 4.75 40.62
N ALA A 30 -41.83 5.78 41.12
CA ALA A 30 -41.55 6.98 40.34
C ALA A 30 -40.83 6.57 39.07
N ALA A 31 -41.30 7.09 37.91
CA ALA A 31 -40.60 6.91 36.62
C ALA A 31 -39.12 7.32 36.80
N PRO A 32 -38.16 6.58 36.27
CA PRO A 32 -36.79 6.98 36.35
C PRO A 32 -36.66 8.34 35.67
N ALA A 33 -36.14 9.34 36.41
CA ALA A 33 -35.74 10.61 35.85
C ALA A 33 -34.87 10.31 34.63
N ALA A 34 -35.16 10.94 33.49
CA ALA A 34 -34.36 10.84 32.28
C ALA A 34 -32.89 11.05 32.66
N ALA A 35 -32.07 10.01 32.50
CA ALA A 35 -30.65 10.09 32.77
C ALA A 35 -30.11 11.23 31.93
N GLU A 36 -29.60 12.31 32.56
CA GLU A 36 -28.86 13.35 31.85
C GLU A 36 -27.78 12.63 31.04
N SER A 37 -27.81 12.76 29.69
CA SER A 37 -26.85 12.12 28.83
C SER A 37 -25.45 12.62 29.20
N SER A 38 -24.60 11.73 29.68
CA SER A 38 -23.23 12.07 30.06
C SER A 38 -22.54 12.77 28.86
N THR A 39 -21.99 13.97 29.11
CA THR A 39 -21.21 14.71 28.10
C THR A 39 -19.73 14.38 28.16
N ALA A 40 -19.31 13.44 29.02
CA ALA A 40 -17.92 13.02 29.17
C ALA A 40 -17.34 12.49 27.83
N PRO A 41 -16.06 12.77 27.56
CA PRO A 41 -15.42 12.34 26.33
C PRO A 41 -15.33 10.81 26.26
N VAL A 42 -15.50 10.26 25.04
CA VAL A 42 -15.61 8.83 24.76
C VAL A 42 -14.58 8.30 23.79
N LEU A 43 -14.03 9.16 22.93
CA LEU A 43 -12.97 8.76 22.00
C LEU A 43 -11.61 8.72 22.71
N VAL A 44 -11.40 9.54 23.70
CA VAL A 44 -10.30 9.46 24.67
C VAL A 44 -10.89 9.70 26.04
N THR A 45 -10.74 8.78 26.98
CA THR A 45 -11.37 8.87 28.30
C THR A 45 -10.80 10.02 29.16
N ALA A 46 -11.58 10.51 30.11
CA ALA A 46 -11.13 11.55 31.03
C ALA A 46 -9.82 11.17 31.77
N ALA A 47 -9.69 9.90 32.18
CA ALA A 47 -8.48 9.40 32.83
C ALA A 47 -7.26 9.42 31.89
N GLN A 48 -7.42 9.07 30.63
CA GLN A 48 -6.35 9.13 29.62
C GLN A 48 -5.94 10.59 29.36
N TRP A 49 -6.89 11.52 29.25
CA TRP A 49 -6.61 12.94 29.12
C TRP A 49 -5.82 13.47 30.34
N GLN A 50 -6.24 13.12 31.55
CA GLN A 50 -5.52 13.48 32.76
C GLN A 50 -4.10 12.95 32.79
N GLN A 51 -3.90 11.69 32.40
CA GLN A 51 -2.56 11.09 32.32
C GLN A 51 -1.68 11.83 31.32
N MET A 52 -2.18 12.12 30.11
CA MET A 52 -1.41 12.87 29.11
C MET A 52 -1.05 14.29 29.60
N ALA A 53 -1.97 14.98 30.27
CA ALA A 53 -1.72 16.32 30.82
C ALA A 53 -0.67 16.30 31.93
N SER A 54 -0.70 15.28 32.85
CA SER A 54 0.25 15.17 33.95
C SER A 54 1.63 14.70 33.54
N ASP A 55 1.70 13.78 32.58
CA ASP A 55 2.91 13.05 32.26
C ASP A 55 3.59 13.51 30.96
N GLY A 56 2.81 14.04 30.00
CA GLY A 56 3.30 14.32 28.66
C GLY A 56 4.52 15.23 28.60
N ALA A 57 4.60 16.25 29.46
CA ALA A 57 5.73 17.17 29.53
C ALA A 57 7.05 16.52 29.97
N ARG A 58 6.99 15.33 30.61
CA ARG A 58 8.17 14.58 31.05
C ARG A 58 8.89 13.87 29.90
N TYR A 59 8.22 13.67 28.78
CA TYR A 59 8.73 12.91 27.64
C TYR A 59 9.05 13.85 26.48
N PRO A 60 10.33 14.00 26.09
CA PRO A 60 10.76 14.99 25.10
C PRO A 60 10.01 14.95 23.77
N TRP A 61 9.73 13.75 23.27
CA TRP A 61 8.98 13.57 22.02
C TRP A 61 7.55 14.08 22.11
N PHE A 62 6.84 13.79 23.21
CA PHE A 62 5.48 14.25 23.42
C PHE A 62 5.42 15.77 23.63
N ALA A 63 6.36 16.31 24.42
CA ALA A 63 6.48 17.75 24.66
C ALA A 63 6.80 18.52 23.37
N LYS A 64 7.69 17.98 22.51
CA LYS A 64 8.01 18.56 21.20
C LYS A 64 6.77 18.63 20.31
N GLU A 65 5.99 17.53 20.22
CA GLU A 65 4.78 17.51 19.40
C GLU A 65 3.68 18.44 19.98
N GLN A 66 3.55 18.52 21.30
CA GLN A 66 2.65 19.49 21.94
C GLN A 66 3.05 20.94 21.60
N ALA A 67 4.33 21.28 21.65
CA ALA A 67 4.82 22.61 21.26
C ALA A 67 4.55 22.92 19.78
N ARG A 68 4.74 21.92 18.90
CA ARG A 68 4.45 22.03 17.45
C ARG A 68 2.97 22.29 17.19
N ASN A 69 2.09 21.50 17.80
CA ASN A 69 0.63 21.67 17.67
C ASN A 69 0.18 23.03 18.22
N LYS A 70 0.74 23.46 19.35
CA LYS A 70 0.48 24.78 19.93
C LYS A 70 0.87 25.91 18.97
N ALA A 71 2.08 25.87 18.43
CA ALA A 71 2.56 26.90 17.48
C ALA A 71 1.69 26.97 16.22
N MET A 72 1.28 25.79 15.68
CA MET A 72 0.39 25.70 14.53
C MET A 72 -0.98 26.33 14.86
N LEU A 73 -1.60 25.92 15.95
CA LEU A 73 -2.93 26.41 16.34
C LEU A 73 -2.92 27.92 16.67
N GLU A 74 -1.94 28.42 17.40
CA GLU A 74 -1.82 29.85 17.72
C GLU A 74 -1.66 30.70 16.46
N LYS A 75 -0.94 30.22 15.43
CA LYS A 75 -0.88 30.85 14.12
C LYS A 75 -2.25 30.91 13.45
N MET A 76 -3.03 29.83 13.50
CA MET A 76 -4.39 29.78 12.95
C MET A 76 -5.34 30.71 13.73
N MET A 77 -5.27 30.73 15.06
CA MET A 77 -6.07 31.61 15.92
C MET A 77 -5.78 33.08 15.62
N LYS A 78 -4.51 33.44 15.40
CA LYS A 78 -4.11 34.80 15.02
C LYS A 78 -4.64 35.22 13.65
N ALA A 79 -4.75 34.29 12.70
CA ALA A 79 -5.35 34.54 11.39
C ALA A 79 -6.87 34.75 11.44
N GLY A 80 -7.51 34.35 12.54
CA GLY A 80 -8.96 34.44 12.72
C GLY A 80 -9.70 33.18 12.28
N ILE A 81 -11.02 33.16 12.48
CA ILE A 81 -11.90 32.10 12.01
C ILE A 81 -12.38 32.47 10.61
N ASP A 82 -12.32 31.51 9.69
CA ASP A 82 -12.84 31.62 8.32
C ASP A 82 -13.53 30.31 7.95
N VAL A 83 -14.84 30.33 7.87
CA VAL A 83 -15.68 29.19 7.44
C VAL A 83 -16.38 29.59 6.13
N PRO A 84 -15.65 29.52 4.99
CA PRO A 84 -16.16 30.03 3.73
C PRO A 84 -17.27 29.14 3.15
N PHE A 85 -18.11 29.72 2.30
CA PHE A 85 -19.03 28.91 1.48
C PHE A 85 -18.23 28.00 0.53
N PRO A 86 -18.46 26.68 0.52
CA PRO A 86 -17.72 25.73 -0.30
C PRO A 86 -17.95 25.95 -1.80
N LYS A 87 -16.85 26.05 -2.57
CA LYS A 87 -16.93 26.28 -4.03
C LYS A 87 -15.77 25.71 -4.84
N ASP A 88 -14.68 25.31 -4.20
CA ASP A 88 -13.46 24.90 -4.93
C ASP A 88 -13.22 23.39 -4.81
N LYS A 89 -12.60 22.79 -5.84
CA LYS A 89 -12.02 21.44 -5.78
C LYS A 89 -10.75 21.38 -4.93
N GLY A 90 -10.18 20.18 -4.82
CA GLY A 90 -8.90 19.94 -4.16
C GLY A 90 -7.82 20.92 -4.63
N GLY A 91 -7.05 21.47 -3.68
CA GLY A 91 -6.04 22.50 -3.93
C GLY A 91 -6.58 23.94 -3.98
N GLY A 92 -7.89 24.15 -4.18
CA GLY A 92 -8.47 25.49 -4.20
C GLY A 92 -8.68 26.08 -2.80
N ARG A 93 -8.83 27.43 -2.72
CA ARG A 93 -8.81 28.18 -1.47
C ARG A 93 -9.80 27.67 -0.42
N THR A 94 -11.08 27.48 -0.78
CA THR A 94 -12.12 27.08 0.18
C THR A 94 -11.93 25.64 0.63
N HIS A 95 -11.54 24.75 -0.28
CA HIS A 95 -11.20 23.37 0.05
C HIS A 95 -10.05 23.30 1.09
N GLU A 96 -8.94 23.98 0.82
CA GLU A 96 -7.80 23.98 1.74
C GLU A 96 -8.11 24.70 3.05
N GLN A 97 -9.06 25.68 3.06
CA GLN A 97 -9.49 26.33 4.31
C GLN A 97 -10.28 25.36 5.20
N HIS A 98 -11.22 24.57 4.65
CA HIS A 98 -11.94 23.56 5.43
C HIS A 98 -11.01 22.45 5.97
N LYS A 99 -9.94 22.12 5.25
CA LYS A 99 -8.90 21.22 5.77
C LYS A 99 -8.18 21.83 6.98
N ARG A 100 -7.75 23.08 6.88
CA ARG A 100 -7.16 23.79 8.05
C ARG A 100 -8.12 23.85 9.23
N ASN A 101 -9.41 24.03 8.98
CA ASN A 101 -10.40 24.13 10.03
C ASN A 101 -10.54 22.82 10.83
N TYR A 102 -10.62 21.64 10.20
CA TYR A 102 -10.69 20.40 10.98
C TYR A 102 -9.39 20.11 11.74
N GLN A 103 -8.23 20.46 11.18
CA GLN A 103 -6.95 20.37 11.89
C GLN A 103 -6.92 21.29 13.11
N ALA A 104 -7.43 22.50 12.96
CA ALA A 104 -7.54 23.45 14.06
C ALA A 104 -8.50 22.97 15.15
N LEU A 105 -9.65 22.38 14.78
CA LEU A 105 -10.62 21.80 15.73
C LEU A 105 -10.00 20.66 16.53
N LEU A 106 -9.33 19.73 15.87
CA LEU A 106 -8.64 18.62 16.52
C LEU A 106 -7.54 19.12 17.48
N ALA A 107 -6.69 20.05 17.01
CA ALA A 107 -5.62 20.61 17.81
C ALA A 107 -6.16 21.42 19.02
N ALA A 108 -7.24 22.19 18.84
CA ALA A 108 -7.84 23.00 19.91
C ALA A 108 -8.41 22.11 21.02
N GLY A 109 -9.15 21.05 20.66
CA GLY A 109 -9.68 20.09 21.63
C GLY A 109 -8.57 19.39 22.40
N THR A 110 -7.56 18.90 21.68
CA THR A 110 -6.39 18.23 22.28
C THR A 110 -5.62 19.16 23.23
N LEU A 111 -5.28 20.37 22.79
CA LEU A 111 -4.52 21.31 23.61
C LEU A 111 -5.30 21.82 24.81
N TYR A 112 -6.62 21.99 24.70
CA TYR A 112 -7.47 22.27 25.86
C TYR A 112 -7.32 21.19 26.93
N ARG A 113 -7.45 19.94 26.57
CA ARG A 113 -7.29 18.80 27.50
C ARG A 113 -5.91 18.72 28.13
N LEU A 114 -4.88 19.06 27.37
CA LEU A 114 -3.49 18.99 27.86
C LEU A 114 -3.09 20.20 28.73
N THR A 115 -3.72 21.37 28.54
CA THR A 115 -3.26 22.61 29.18
C THR A 115 -4.28 23.27 30.09
N GLY A 116 -5.56 22.96 29.93
CA GLY A 116 -6.66 23.64 30.61
C GLY A 116 -6.95 25.05 30.07
N ASP A 117 -6.32 25.50 29.00
CA ASP A 117 -6.48 26.85 28.45
C ASP A 117 -7.82 26.99 27.72
N SER A 118 -8.76 27.73 28.34
CA SER A 118 -10.11 27.92 27.81
C SER A 118 -10.16 28.67 26.46
N ARG A 119 -9.12 29.41 26.08
CA ARG A 119 -9.04 30.08 24.77
C ARG A 119 -9.21 29.11 23.61
N TYR A 120 -8.73 27.86 23.77
CA TYR A 120 -8.87 26.82 22.76
C TYR A 120 -10.33 26.34 22.65
N VAL A 121 -11.04 26.22 23.77
CA VAL A 121 -12.49 25.91 23.76
C VAL A 121 -13.26 27.02 23.06
N ASP A 122 -13.02 28.30 23.42
CA ASP A 122 -13.71 29.44 22.82
C ASP A 122 -13.48 29.54 21.32
N TYR A 123 -12.25 29.24 20.86
CA TYR A 123 -11.91 29.25 19.44
C TYR A 123 -12.65 28.12 18.67
N ALA A 124 -12.59 26.88 19.16
CA ALA A 124 -13.28 25.76 18.56
C ALA A 124 -14.81 25.92 18.60
N ARG A 125 -15.35 26.38 19.71
CA ARG A 125 -16.77 26.68 19.88
C ARG A 125 -17.26 27.67 18.82
N ARG A 126 -16.59 28.82 18.66
CA ARG A 126 -16.97 29.85 17.69
C ARG A 126 -16.92 29.30 16.27
N MET A 127 -15.86 28.55 15.90
CA MET A 127 -15.74 27.92 14.59
C MET A 127 -16.88 26.94 14.34
N LEU A 128 -17.21 26.09 15.32
CA LEU A 128 -18.31 25.12 15.18
C LEU A 128 -19.68 25.79 15.09
N LEU A 129 -19.90 26.93 15.73
CA LEU A 129 -21.14 27.71 15.59
C LEU A 129 -21.25 28.38 14.21
N GLU A 130 -20.13 28.78 13.58
CA GLU A 130 -20.12 29.19 12.17
C GLU A 130 -20.50 28.05 11.25
N TYR A 131 -19.94 26.85 11.47
CA TYR A 131 -20.37 25.65 10.74
C TYR A 131 -21.85 25.32 11.00
N ALA A 132 -22.34 25.46 12.24
CA ALA A 132 -23.76 25.24 12.59
C ALA A 132 -24.71 26.22 11.88
N THR A 133 -24.22 27.39 11.51
CA THR A 133 -24.95 28.36 10.68
C THR A 133 -24.86 28.01 9.20
N LEU A 134 -23.70 27.59 8.74
CA LEU A 134 -23.44 27.31 7.32
C LEU A 134 -24.04 25.97 6.87
N TYR A 135 -23.76 24.86 7.60
CA TYR A 135 -24.01 23.50 7.12
C TYR A 135 -25.49 23.24 6.75
N PRO A 136 -26.50 23.71 7.52
CA PRO A 136 -27.91 23.52 7.14
C PRO A 136 -28.31 24.21 5.83
N THR A 137 -27.52 25.17 5.36
CA THR A 137 -27.78 25.90 4.10
C THR A 137 -27.16 25.21 2.88
N LEU A 138 -26.31 24.19 3.10
CA LEU A 138 -25.55 23.56 2.02
C LEU A 138 -26.37 22.48 1.31
N GLY A 139 -26.41 22.57 -0.02
CA GLY A 139 -26.77 21.49 -0.92
C GLY A 139 -25.53 20.68 -1.36
N PRO A 140 -25.68 19.82 -2.39
CA PRO A 140 -24.54 19.15 -3.03
C PRO A 140 -23.52 20.16 -3.52
N HIS A 141 -22.23 19.85 -3.32
CA HIS A 141 -21.15 20.77 -3.73
C HIS A 141 -21.15 21.04 -5.24
N PRO A 142 -21.03 22.31 -5.70
CA PRO A 142 -21.19 22.67 -7.11
C PRO A 142 -20.18 22.02 -8.05
N GLU A 143 -18.99 21.69 -7.55
CA GLU A 143 -17.90 21.04 -8.30
C GLU A 143 -17.89 19.52 -8.22
N GLY A 144 -18.92 18.90 -7.62
CA GLY A 144 -19.01 17.43 -7.42
C GLY A 144 -19.29 16.61 -8.68
N ARG A 145 -19.27 17.18 -9.88
CA ARG A 145 -19.55 16.47 -11.13
C ARG A 145 -18.57 15.32 -11.36
N GLY A 146 -19.12 14.12 -11.64
CA GLY A 146 -18.33 12.91 -11.89
C GLY A 146 -17.86 12.19 -10.62
N GLN A 147 -18.29 12.68 -9.44
CA GLN A 147 -18.07 12.07 -8.13
C GLN A 147 -19.39 12.06 -7.34
N ILE A 148 -19.44 11.36 -6.21
CA ILE A 148 -20.51 11.55 -5.23
C ILE A 148 -20.19 12.85 -4.49
N PRO A 149 -20.99 13.92 -4.66
CA PRO A 149 -20.67 15.21 -4.10
C PRO A 149 -20.85 15.20 -2.58
N GLY A 150 -19.92 15.81 -1.85
CA GLY A 150 -20.11 16.20 -0.47
C GLY A 150 -20.95 17.48 -0.36
N ARG A 151 -21.01 18.05 0.84
CA ARG A 151 -21.60 19.37 1.10
C ARG A 151 -20.54 20.42 1.38
N VAL A 152 -19.57 20.08 2.25
CA VAL A 152 -18.42 20.94 2.57
C VAL A 152 -17.30 20.80 1.54
N PHE A 153 -17.20 19.66 0.91
CA PHE A 153 -16.17 19.36 -0.10
C PHE A 153 -16.78 18.86 -1.40
N TRP A 154 -16.02 18.98 -2.48
CA TRP A 154 -16.45 18.53 -3.81
C TRP A 154 -16.72 17.02 -3.90
N GLN A 155 -16.20 16.24 -2.98
CA GLN A 155 -16.32 14.79 -2.89
C GLN A 155 -16.68 14.37 -1.47
N VAL A 156 -17.66 13.48 -1.32
CA VAL A 156 -18.16 12.99 -0.02
C VAL A 156 -17.07 12.37 0.87
N LEU A 157 -16.03 11.78 0.26
CA LEU A 157 -14.86 11.29 0.98
C LEU A 157 -14.21 12.36 1.86
N ASN A 158 -14.08 13.58 1.33
CA ASN A 158 -13.46 14.68 2.10
C ASN A 158 -14.36 15.20 3.23
N ASP A 159 -15.69 15.12 3.08
CA ASP A 159 -16.63 15.36 4.18
C ASP A 159 -16.43 14.32 5.30
N SER A 160 -16.22 13.06 4.93
CA SER A 160 -15.94 11.98 5.90
C SER A 160 -14.62 12.22 6.65
N VAL A 161 -13.55 12.62 5.95
CA VAL A 161 -12.25 12.98 6.56
C VAL A 161 -12.41 14.15 7.52
N TRP A 162 -13.17 15.19 7.11
CA TRP A 162 -13.46 16.34 7.96
C TRP A 162 -14.14 15.88 9.25
N LEU A 163 -15.17 15.03 9.14
CA LEU A 163 -15.95 14.58 10.27
C LEU A 163 -15.14 13.72 11.25
N VAL A 164 -14.31 12.78 10.74
CA VAL A 164 -13.41 11.95 11.58
C VAL A 164 -12.49 12.83 12.43
N ASN A 165 -11.93 13.89 11.86
CA ASN A 165 -11.02 14.77 12.60
C ASN A 165 -11.78 15.74 13.52
N ALA A 166 -12.83 16.40 13.02
CA ALA A 166 -13.58 17.38 13.77
C ALA A 166 -14.29 16.78 14.99
N VAL A 167 -14.84 15.57 14.87
CA VAL A 167 -15.54 14.91 15.98
C VAL A 167 -14.62 14.57 17.15
N GLN A 168 -13.35 14.25 16.89
CA GLN A 168 -12.34 14.02 17.95
C GLN A 168 -12.06 15.32 18.72
N GLY A 169 -11.89 16.43 18.00
CA GLY A 169 -11.73 17.76 18.63
C GLY A 169 -12.96 18.18 19.41
N TYR A 170 -14.14 17.88 18.87
CA TYR A 170 -15.43 18.17 19.53
C TYR A 170 -15.63 17.32 20.79
N ASP A 171 -15.41 16.03 20.74
CA ASP A 171 -15.46 15.14 21.91
C ASP A 171 -14.59 15.67 23.07
N ALA A 172 -13.43 16.19 22.74
CA ALA A 172 -12.50 16.73 23.71
C ALA A 172 -13.00 18.04 24.41
N ILE A 173 -13.92 18.79 23.81
CA ILE A 173 -14.43 20.04 24.42
C ILE A 173 -15.90 19.98 24.80
N ARG A 174 -16.63 18.95 24.45
CA ARG A 174 -18.10 18.86 24.50
C ARG A 174 -18.67 19.12 25.89
N ASP A 175 -18.04 18.63 26.95
CA ASP A 175 -18.43 18.84 28.34
C ASP A 175 -18.16 20.26 28.85
N ALA A 176 -17.25 21.00 28.23
CA ALA A 176 -16.92 22.38 28.56
C ALA A 176 -17.84 23.40 27.85
N LEU A 177 -18.68 22.97 26.91
CA LEU A 177 -19.56 23.86 26.16
C LEU A 177 -20.87 24.17 26.91
N PRO A 178 -21.42 25.41 26.79
CA PRO A 178 -22.77 25.70 27.23
C PRO A 178 -23.78 24.75 26.57
N ALA A 179 -24.78 24.29 27.32
CA ALA A 179 -25.78 23.32 26.86
C ALA A 179 -26.45 23.73 25.54
N LYS A 180 -26.81 25.02 25.41
CA LYS A 180 -27.45 25.57 24.19
C LYS A 180 -26.52 25.46 22.96
N ASP A 181 -25.24 25.79 23.11
CA ASP A 181 -24.29 25.76 22.01
C ASP A 181 -24.00 24.32 21.61
N ARG A 182 -23.82 23.43 22.58
CA ARG A 182 -23.68 21.99 22.35
C ARG A 182 -24.85 21.43 21.56
N GLN A 183 -26.10 21.72 21.96
CA GLN A 183 -27.30 21.31 21.26
C GLN A 183 -27.29 21.82 19.80
N THR A 184 -26.99 23.12 19.62
CA THR A 184 -26.92 23.73 18.27
C THR A 184 -25.88 23.05 17.39
N ILE A 185 -24.71 22.71 17.94
CA ILE A 185 -23.63 22.05 17.21
C ILE A 185 -24.00 20.59 16.92
N ASP A 186 -24.55 19.87 17.90
CA ASP A 186 -25.01 18.49 17.72
C ASP A 186 -26.06 18.41 16.58
N ASP A 187 -27.07 19.29 16.61
CA ASP A 187 -28.22 19.24 15.68
C ASP A 187 -27.92 19.81 14.28
N ASN A 188 -27.02 20.78 14.18
CA ASN A 188 -26.76 21.48 12.92
C ASN A 188 -25.44 21.11 12.23
N VAL A 189 -24.53 20.36 12.89
CA VAL A 189 -23.25 19.96 12.29
C VAL A 189 -23.07 18.44 12.33
N PHE A 190 -22.86 17.87 13.52
CA PHE A 190 -22.40 16.49 13.64
C PHE A 190 -23.47 15.46 13.27
N ARG A 191 -24.67 15.57 13.81
CA ARG A 191 -25.77 14.66 13.49
C ARG A 191 -26.15 14.71 12.01
N PRO A 192 -26.48 15.88 11.40
CA PRO A 192 -26.89 15.92 10.02
C PRO A 192 -25.76 15.55 9.04
N MET A 193 -24.50 15.75 9.41
CA MET A 193 -23.38 15.28 8.58
C MET A 193 -23.25 13.76 8.64
N ALA A 194 -23.33 13.15 9.81
CA ALA A 194 -23.29 11.70 9.96
C ALA A 194 -24.49 11.01 9.27
N GLU A 195 -25.69 11.56 9.41
CA GLU A 195 -26.89 11.08 8.74
C GLU A 195 -26.79 11.24 7.20
N PHE A 196 -26.23 12.35 6.70
CA PHE A 196 -25.96 12.53 5.28
C PHE A 196 -25.04 11.45 4.75
N LEU A 197 -23.91 11.17 5.42
CA LEU A 197 -22.99 10.10 5.01
C LEU A 197 -23.67 8.73 5.00
N ALA A 198 -24.44 8.41 6.03
CA ALA A 198 -25.17 7.14 6.15
C ALA A 198 -26.36 7.00 5.16
N SER A 199 -26.83 8.12 4.60
CA SER A 199 -27.93 8.15 3.63
C SER A 199 -27.48 8.03 2.17
N GLU A 200 -26.17 7.99 1.90
CA GLU A 200 -25.57 7.85 0.56
C GLU A 200 -25.09 6.41 0.31
N PRO A 201 -25.99 5.44 -0.02
CA PRO A 201 -25.62 4.02 -0.12
C PRO A 201 -24.51 3.76 -1.13
N LYS A 202 -24.45 4.53 -2.22
CA LYS A 202 -23.40 4.42 -3.23
C LYS A 202 -21.98 4.72 -2.70
N ASN A 203 -21.88 5.33 -1.54
CA ASN A 203 -20.62 5.57 -0.87
C ASN A 203 -20.52 4.78 0.43
N PHE A 204 -21.57 4.75 1.23
CA PHE A 204 -21.58 4.14 2.56
C PHE A 204 -21.58 2.62 2.49
N ASP A 205 -22.43 2.04 1.62
CA ASP A 205 -22.55 0.60 1.42
C ASP A 205 -21.67 0.14 0.25
N GLN A 206 -20.35 0.18 0.47
CA GLN A 206 -19.33 -0.34 -0.45
C GLN A 206 -18.23 -1.05 0.33
N ILE A 207 -17.52 -1.94 -0.34
CA ILE A 207 -16.27 -2.52 0.15
C ILE A 207 -15.15 -1.73 -0.55
N HIS A 208 -14.78 -0.60 0.03
CA HIS A 208 -13.85 0.36 -0.59
C HIS A 208 -13.37 1.39 0.44
N ASN A 209 -12.17 1.95 0.26
CA ASN A 209 -11.58 2.92 1.18
C ASN A 209 -12.47 4.17 1.44
N HIS A 210 -13.25 4.63 0.45
CA HIS A 210 -14.19 5.76 0.64
C HIS A 210 -15.28 5.43 1.66
N SER A 211 -15.82 4.22 1.61
CA SER A 211 -16.79 3.75 2.59
C SER A 211 -16.15 3.61 3.97
N THR A 212 -14.90 3.14 4.06
CA THR A 212 -14.21 3.03 5.35
C THR A 212 -14.16 4.36 6.09
N TRP A 213 -13.84 5.45 5.39
CA TRP A 213 -13.88 6.79 5.96
C TRP A 213 -15.29 7.21 6.39
N ALA A 214 -16.31 6.92 5.58
CA ALA A 214 -17.69 7.29 5.86
C ALA A 214 -18.24 6.54 7.08
N VAL A 215 -18.01 5.22 7.18
CA VAL A 215 -18.48 4.42 8.32
C VAL A 215 -17.72 4.79 9.61
N ALA A 216 -16.42 5.07 9.54
CA ALA A 216 -15.65 5.54 10.68
C ALA A 216 -16.14 6.89 11.17
N ALA A 217 -16.35 7.85 10.28
CA ALA A 217 -16.89 9.18 10.61
C ALA A 217 -18.24 9.10 11.29
N THR A 218 -19.17 8.32 10.71
CA THR A 218 -20.52 8.13 11.25
C THR A 218 -20.51 7.41 12.60
N GLY A 219 -19.72 6.33 12.73
CA GLY A 219 -19.67 5.54 13.97
C GLY A 219 -19.00 6.27 15.13
N MET A 220 -17.91 6.97 14.88
CA MET A 220 -17.26 7.82 15.90
C MET A 220 -18.20 8.94 16.35
N THR A 221 -18.92 9.57 15.41
CA THR A 221 -19.95 10.56 15.71
C THR A 221 -21.09 9.93 16.54
N GLY A 222 -21.52 8.73 16.20
CA GLY A 222 -22.53 7.97 16.94
C GLY A 222 -22.13 7.76 18.40
N TYR A 223 -20.89 7.38 18.69
CA TYR A 223 -20.40 7.28 20.07
C TYR A 223 -20.43 8.64 20.80
N VAL A 224 -19.95 9.70 20.17
CA VAL A 224 -19.90 11.06 20.76
C VAL A 224 -21.30 11.61 21.07
N LEU A 225 -22.24 11.41 20.16
CA LEU A 225 -23.64 11.85 20.31
C LEU A 225 -24.51 10.88 21.13
N ARG A 226 -23.95 9.73 21.56
CA ARG A 226 -24.70 8.66 22.24
C ARG A 226 -25.86 8.13 21.39
N ASP A 227 -25.65 8.01 20.09
CA ASP A 227 -26.61 7.54 19.13
C ASP A 227 -26.28 6.12 18.66
N PRO A 228 -26.92 5.08 19.25
CA PRO A 228 -26.63 3.68 18.92
C PRO A 228 -27.04 3.32 17.48
N GLU A 229 -28.00 4.05 16.89
CA GLU A 229 -28.45 3.79 15.51
C GLU A 229 -27.33 4.14 14.50
N LEU A 230 -26.64 5.27 14.70
CA LEU A 230 -25.49 5.64 13.88
C LEU A 230 -24.32 4.65 14.04
N VAL A 231 -24.10 4.18 15.28
CA VAL A 231 -23.07 3.15 15.55
C VAL A 231 -23.37 1.84 14.81
N GLU A 232 -24.60 1.32 14.96
CA GLU A 232 -24.99 0.04 14.32
C GLU A 232 -24.97 0.14 12.79
N LYS A 233 -25.42 1.25 12.20
CA LYS A 233 -25.29 1.47 10.75
C LYS A 233 -23.82 1.45 10.30
N SER A 234 -22.94 2.06 11.07
CA SER A 234 -21.52 2.08 10.76
C SER A 234 -20.87 0.72 10.84
N LEU A 235 -21.27 -0.10 11.81
CA LEU A 235 -20.73 -1.45 11.99
C LEU A 235 -21.22 -2.42 10.93
N ARG A 236 -22.52 -2.33 10.52
CA ARG A 236 -23.24 -3.40 9.80
C ARG A 236 -23.83 -2.95 8.45
N GLY A 237 -23.51 -1.73 7.98
CA GLY A 237 -24.10 -1.12 6.77
C GLY A 237 -25.38 -0.33 7.06
N SER A 238 -25.80 0.51 6.11
CA SER A 238 -26.94 1.42 6.28
C SER A 238 -28.24 0.69 6.62
N ARG A 239 -28.40 -0.54 6.14
CA ARG A 239 -29.54 -1.43 6.39
C ARG A 239 -29.36 -2.35 7.60
N LYS A 240 -28.18 -2.39 8.19
CA LYS A 240 -27.82 -3.28 9.33
C LYS A 240 -27.97 -4.77 9.01
N ASP A 241 -27.69 -5.17 7.78
CA ASP A 241 -27.83 -6.53 7.25
C ASP A 241 -26.52 -7.31 7.19
N ASP A 242 -25.41 -6.71 7.61
CA ASP A 242 -24.03 -7.23 7.58
C ASP A 242 -23.45 -7.47 6.18
N GLU A 243 -24.14 -7.03 5.12
CA GLU A 243 -23.61 -7.07 3.75
C GLU A 243 -22.52 -6.01 3.54
N PHE A 244 -22.56 -4.94 4.32
CA PHE A 244 -21.65 -3.80 4.27
C PHE A 244 -21.23 -3.37 5.69
N GLY A 245 -20.66 -2.17 5.79
CA GLY A 245 -20.23 -1.58 7.05
C GLY A 245 -18.81 -2.00 7.46
N PHE A 246 -18.39 -1.48 8.60
CA PHE A 246 -17.02 -1.60 9.09
C PHE A 246 -16.55 -3.04 9.26
N LEU A 247 -17.41 -3.89 9.86
CA LEU A 247 -17.04 -5.28 10.12
C LEU A 247 -16.81 -6.05 8.83
N ARG A 248 -17.69 -5.85 7.83
CA ARG A 248 -17.55 -6.48 6.53
C ARG A 248 -16.33 -6.00 5.75
N GLN A 249 -15.99 -4.71 5.88
CA GLN A 249 -14.79 -4.15 5.26
C GLN A 249 -13.50 -4.71 5.87
N VAL A 250 -13.44 -4.90 7.19
CA VAL A 250 -12.31 -5.60 7.84
C VAL A 250 -12.17 -7.02 7.31
N ASP A 251 -13.29 -7.68 6.99
CA ASP A 251 -13.27 -9.05 6.48
C ASP A 251 -12.82 -9.15 5.02
N LEU A 252 -13.08 -8.14 4.19
CA LEU A 252 -12.93 -8.26 2.74
C LEU A 252 -11.78 -7.43 2.15
N LEU A 253 -11.36 -6.33 2.81
CA LEU A 253 -10.35 -5.41 2.24
C LEU A 253 -8.90 -5.79 2.57
N PHE A 254 -8.69 -6.71 3.50
CA PHE A 254 -7.35 -7.18 3.85
C PHE A 254 -7.23 -8.67 3.59
N SER A 255 -6.08 -9.10 3.12
CA SER A 255 -5.74 -10.51 3.09
C SER A 255 -5.51 -11.06 4.52
N PRO A 256 -5.43 -12.38 4.72
CA PRO A 256 -5.10 -12.97 6.03
C PRO A 256 -3.74 -12.51 6.58
N ASP A 257 -2.85 -12.02 5.72
CA ASP A 257 -1.53 -11.50 6.06
C ASP A 257 -1.55 -9.98 6.40
N GLY A 258 -2.67 -9.30 6.10
CA GLY A 258 -2.83 -7.86 6.31
C GLY A 258 -2.47 -6.99 5.09
N TYR A 259 -2.24 -7.59 3.93
CA TYR A 259 -2.06 -6.87 2.67
C TYR A 259 -3.40 -6.30 2.18
N TYR A 260 -3.34 -5.10 1.62
CA TYR A 260 -4.49 -4.38 1.09
C TYR A 260 -4.38 -4.30 -0.44
N GLU A 261 -5.38 -4.75 -1.14
CA GLU A 261 -5.40 -4.98 -2.58
C GLU A 261 -4.98 -3.76 -3.43
N GLU A 262 -5.37 -2.55 -3.04
CA GLU A 262 -5.00 -1.32 -3.77
C GLU A 262 -3.50 -0.97 -3.66
N GLY A 263 -2.73 -1.70 -2.84
CA GLY A 263 -1.30 -1.48 -2.64
C GLY A 263 -0.96 -0.53 -1.50
N PRO A 264 0.35 -0.39 -1.15
CA PRO A 264 0.80 0.29 0.08
C PRO A 264 0.38 1.75 0.18
N TYR A 265 0.37 2.48 -0.93
CA TYR A 265 0.00 3.89 -0.94
C TYR A 265 -1.45 4.10 -0.48
N TYR A 266 -2.39 3.26 -0.95
CA TYR A 266 -3.79 3.32 -0.54
C TYR A 266 -4.04 2.63 0.79
N GLN A 267 -3.29 1.55 1.09
CA GLN A 267 -3.36 0.89 2.39
C GLN A 267 -3.15 1.87 3.53
N ARG A 268 -2.12 2.75 3.46
CA ARG A 268 -1.90 3.76 4.51
C ARG A 268 -3.10 4.67 4.71
N TYR A 269 -3.73 5.09 3.59
CA TYR A 269 -4.87 6.01 3.63
C TYR A 269 -6.14 5.34 4.17
N ALA A 270 -6.39 4.10 3.77
CA ALA A 270 -7.49 3.29 4.28
C ALA A 270 -7.29 2.89 5.75
N LEU A 271 -6.06 2.59 6.15
CA LEU A 271 -5.73 2.09 7.49
C LEU A 271 -6.06 3.08 8.61
N ALA A 272 -5.95 4.40 8.35
CA ALA A 272 -6.25 5.41 9.36
C ALA A 272 -7.69 5.34 9.91
N PRO A 273 -8.76 5.38 9.10
CA PRO A 273 -10.12 5.25 9.62
C PRO A 273 -10.40 3.88 10.23
N PHE A 274 -9.77 2.78 9.70
CA PHE A 274 -9.87 1.47 10.33
C PHE A 274 -9.37 1.48 11.77
N LEU A 275 -8.19 2.01 12.00
CA LEU A 275 -7.55 2.00 13.32
C LEU A 275 -8.21 2.99 14.28
N LEU A 276 -8.58 4.18 13.81
CA LEU A 276 -9.26 5.19 14.65
C LEU A 276 -10.63 4.70 15.10
N PHE A 277 -11.41 4.11 14.19
CA PHE A 277 -12.73 3.62 14.57
C PHE A 277 -12.62 2.33 15.40
N ALA A 278 -11.71 1.41 15.06
CA ALA A 278 -11.44 0.24 15.92
C ALA A 278 -11.05 0.65 17.35
N ASN A 279 -10.25 1.70 17.50
CA ASN A 279 -9.89 2.25 18.81
C ASN A 279 -11.11 2.83 19.57
N ALA A 280 -12.02 3.49 18.84
CA ALA A 280 -13.27 3.98 19.41
C ALA A 280 -14.20 2.83 19.82
N ILE A 281 -14.34 1.79 18.99
CA ILE A 281 -15.10 0.57 19.32
C ILE A 281 -14.54 -0.08 20.58
N GLU A 282 -13.24 -0.30 20.65
CA GLU A 282 -12.59 -0.96 21.77
C GLU A 282 -12.80 -0.21 23.10
N ARG A 283 -12.85 1.13 23.07
CA ARG A 283 -13.08 1.93 24.26
C ARG A 283 -14.53 1.92 24.71
N ASN A 284 -15.47 1.89 23.77
CA ASN A 284 -16.91 1.98 24.08
C ASN A 284 -17.59 0.60 24.16
N GLU A 285 -17.10 -0.38 23.40
CA GLU A 285 -17.65 -1.74 23.32
C GLU A 285 -16.53 -2.80 23.31
N PRO A 286 -15.69 -2.91 24.38
CA PRO A 286 -14.52 -3.80 24.42
C PRO A 286 -14.88 -5.29 24.23
N GLN A 287 -16.12 -5.68 24.51
CA GLN A 287 -16.62 -7.03 24.29
C GLN A 287 -16.62 -7.45 22.81
N ARG A 288 -16.55 -6.50 21.87
CA ARG A 288 -16.47 -6.80 20.44
C ARG A 288 -15.10 -7.34 20.03
N ARG A 289 -14.05 -7.11 20.83
CA ARG A 289 -12.68 -7.58 20.61
C ARG A 289 -12.19 -7.28 19.18
N ILE A 290 -12.43 -6.07 18.70
CA ILE A 290 -12.30 -5.71 17.29
C ILE A 290 -10.86 -5.90 16.75
N PHE A 291 -9.83 -5.70 17.60
CA PHE A 291 -8.44 -5.92 17.20
C PHE A 291 -8.03 -7.40 17.15
N GLU A 292 -8.88 -8.32 17.60
CA GLU A 292 -8.67 -9.76 17.46
C GLU A 292 -9.36 -10.34 16.22
N ARG A 293 -10.23 -9.54 15.56
CA ARG A 293 -10.93 -10.00 14.36
C ARG A 293 -9.97 -10.45 13.29
N ARG A 294 -10.25 -11.61 12.64
CA ARG A 294 -9.41 -12.23 11.62
C ARG A 294 -7.94 -12.37 12.06
N ASP A 295 -7.77 -12.88 13.28
CA ASP A 295 -6.44 -13.11 13.86
C ASP A 295 -5.56 -11.84 13.88
N GLY A 296 -6.18 -10.72 14.27
CA GLY A 296 -5.47 -9.44 14.44
C GLY A 296 -5.12 -8.74 13.13
N VAL A 297 -5.90 -8.91 12.07
CA VAL A 297 -5.59 -8.40 10.72
C VAL A 297 -5.26 -6.91 10.68
N LEU A 298 -5.92 -6.08 11.50
CA LEU A 298 -5.63 -4.64 11.54
C LEU A 298 -4.22 -4.32 12.07
N LEU A 299 -3.70 -5.11 13.01
CA LEU A 299 -2.34 -4.94 13.51
C LEU A 299 -1.31 -5.52 12.52
N LYS A 300 -1.62 -6.65 11.88
CA LYS A 300 -0.83 -7.19 10.77
C LYS A 300 -0.72 -6.17 9.63
N ALA A 301 -1.82 -5.47 9.30
CA ALA A 301 -1.81 -4.44 8.25
C ALA A 301 -0.88 -3.26 8.54
N VAL A 302 -0.64 -2.92 9.81
CA VAL A 302 0.38 -1.92 10.19
C VAL A 302 1.79 -2.44 9.89
N ASP A 303 2.10 -3.68 10.31
CA ASP A 303 3.40 -4.30 10.06
C ASP A 303 3.67 -4.44 8.55
N VAL A 304 2.70 -4.96 7.79
CA VAL A 304 2.77 -5.11 6.33
C VAL A 304 3.01 -3.78 5.64
N LEU A 305 2.37 -2.70 6.11
CA LEU A 305 2.57 -1.39 5.50
C LEU A 305 4.02 -0.89 5.70
N VAL A 306 4.66 -1.17 6.84
CA VAL A 306 6.09 -0.91 7.03
C VAL A 306 6.93 -1.84 6.15
N GLN A 307 6.62 -3.14 6.10
CA GLN A 307 7.32 -4.12 5.26
C GLN A 307 7.26 -3.79 3.77
N THR A 308 6.19 -3.12 3.30
CA THR A 308 6.04 -2.71 1.88
C THR A 308 6.67 -1.34 1.59
N SER A 309 7.78 -1.04 2.27
CA SER A 309 8.60 0.15 2.07
C SER A 309 10.07 -0.19 1.88
N TYR A 310 10.83 0.76 1.33
CA TYR A 310 12.28 0.71 1.22
C TYR A 310 12.86 2.10 1.51
N ASP A 311 13.83 2.19 2.39
CA ASP A 311 14.44 3.44 2.86
C ASP A 311 13.38 4.50 3.26
N GLY A 312 12.33 4.04 3.94
CA GLY A 312 11.23 4.88 4.42
C GLY A 312 10.14 5.24 3.39
N LEU A 313 10.29 4.89 2.11
CA LEU A 313 9.30 5.16 1.06
C LEU A 313 8.55 3.88 0.68
N PHE A 314 7.23 3.99 0.48
CA PHE A 314 6.42 2.85 0.03
C PHE A 314 6.78 2.42 -1.39
N PHE A 315 6.64 1.12 -1.67
CA PHE A 315 6.69 0.64 -3.05
C PHE A 315 5.60 1.31 -3.88
N PRO A 316 5.94 1.90 -5.04
CA PRO A 316 5.00 2.68 -5.84
C PRO A 316 4.06 1.79 -6.68
N ILE A 317 3.41 0.84 -6.03
CA ILE A 317 2.46 -0.08 -6.66
C ILE A 317 1.15 0.65 -6.92
N ASN A 318 0.59 0.44 -8.11
CA ASN A 318 -0.68 1.03 -8.57
C ASN A 318 -0.62 2.58 -8.66
N ASP A 319 -1.73 3.28 -8.44
CA ASP A 319 -1.83 4.74 -8.51
C ASP A 319 -1.06 5.46 -7.36
N ALA A 320 0.14 5.02 -7.03
CA ALA A 320 0.97 5.55 -5.96
C ALA A 320 1.67 6.87 -6.35
N ILE A 321 1.94 7.69 -5.34
CA ILE A 321 2.82 8.85 -5.43
C ILE A 321 4.16 8.49 -4.80
N LEU A 322 5.24 8.77 -5.52
CA LEU A 322 6.58 8.24 -5.21
C LEU A 322 7.23 8.79 -3.93
N ASP A 323 6.75 9.95 -3.42
CA ASP A 323 7.31 10.64 -2.25
C ASP A 323 6.57 10.33 -0.94
N LYS A 324 5.73 9.30 -0.91
CA LYS A 324 5.00 8.89 0.29
C LYS A 324 5.65 7.69 0.96
N GLY A 325 5.68 7.75 2.27
CA GLY A 325 6.38 6.75 3.06
C GLY A 325 5.86 6.61 4.48
N VAL A 326 6.71 6.04 5.30
CA VAL A 326 6.38 5.68 6.69
C VAL A 326 6.09 6.89 7.60
N ASP A 327 6.51 8.10 7.22
CA ASP A 327 6.31 9.35 7.95
C ASP A 327 4.92 9.99 7.76
N THR A 328 4.04 9.36 6.97
CA THR A 328 2.67 9.84 6.76
C THR A 328 1.85 9.77 8.05
N GLU A 329 0.99 10.77 8.28
CA GLU A 329 0.24 10.92 9.53
C GLU A 329 -0.62 9.69 9.83
N GLU A 330 -1.17 9.08 8.80
CA GLU A 330 -1.97 7.86 8.89
C GLU A 330 -1.16 6.70 9.50
N LEU A 331 0.09 6.51 9.06
CA LEU A 331 0.94 5.45 9.61
C LEU A 331 1.54 5.84 10.97
N VAL A 332 1.76 7.12 11.25
CA VAL A 332 2.13 7.59 12.60
C VAL A 332 1.04 7.20 13.62
N ALA A 333 -0.23 7.37 13.26
CA ALA A 333 -1.35 6.89 14.08
C ALA A 333 -1.32 5.36 14.21
N GLY A 334 -1.09 4.66 13.10
CA GLY A 334 -1.00 3.20 13.05
C GLY A 334 0.08 2.63 13.96
N ILE A 335 1.29 3.16 13.89
CA ILE A 335 2.43 2.76 14.73
C ILE A 335 2.12 2.98 16.21
N GLY A 336 1.54 4.14 16.56
CA GLY A 336 1.14 4.42 17.94
C GLY A 336 0.14 3.42 18.48
N ILE A 337 -0.91 3.11 17.73
CA ILE A 337 -1.95 2.15 18.11
C ILE A 337 -1.39 0.73 18.19
N ALA A 338 -0.61 0.30 17.18
CA ALA A 338 -0.02 -1.02 17.16
C ALA A 338 0.95 -1.23 18.33
N TYR A 339 1.86 -0.27 18.58
CA TYR A 339 2.77 -0.34 19.73
C TYR A 339 2.02 -0.38 21.07
N ALA A 340 1.00 0.47 21.22
CA ALA A 340 0.24 0.52 22.47
C ALA A 340 -0.50 -0.79 22.79
N ARG A 341 -0.80 -1.60 21.78
CA ARG A 341 -1.52 -2.86 21.91
C ARG A 341 -0.61 -4.09 21.95
N SER A 342 0.41 -4.14 21.12
CA SER A 342 1.33 -5.29 21.02
C SER A 342 2.50 -5.20 22.01
N GLY A 343 2.97 -4.00 22.33
CA GLY A 343 4.23 -3.78 23.04
C GLY A 343 5.46 -4.14 22.21
N ASP A 344 5.33 -4.23 20.89
CA ASP A 344 6.44 -4.58 20.01
C ASP A 344 7.44 -3.43 19.90
N ASP A 345 8.57 -3.56 20.58
CA ASP A 345 9.63 -2.56 20.64
C ASP A 345 10.26 -2.23 19.27
N ARG A 346 10.07 -3.08 18.24
CA ARG A 346 10.53 -2.80 16.86
C ARG A 346 9.78 -1.62 16.23
N LEU A 347 8.53 -1.42 16.59
CA LEU A 347 7.72 -0.28 16.12
C LEU A 347 8.24 1.07 16.64
N LEU A 348 9.03 1.06 17.72
CA LEU A 348 9.65 2.29 18.22
C LEU A 348 10.74 2.83 17.30
N SER A 349 11.52 1.96 16.63
CA SER A 349 12.49 2.42 15.63
C SER A 349 11.81 3.05 14.40
N VAL A 350 10.63 2.52 14.02
CA VAL A 350 9.81 3.15 12.97
C VAL A 350 9.32 4.52 13.43
N ALA A 351 8.88 4.66 14.70
CA ALA A 351 8.49 5.96 15.26
C ALA A 351 9.66 6.96 15.30
N GLU A 352 10.88 6.49 15.59
CA GLU A 352 12.10 7.32 15.50
C GLU A 352 12.35 7.80 14.08
N GLN A 353 12.23 6.92 13.09
CA GLN A 353 12.36 7.27 11.66
C GLN A 353 11.28 8.28 11.23
N GLN A 354 10.03 8.14 11.70
CA GLN A 354 8.95 9.08 11.46
C GLN A 354 9.24 10.48 12.02
N GLY A 355 10.04 10.60 13.08
CA GLY A 355 10.43 11.86 13.70
C GLY A 355 9.29 12.61 14.39
N ARG A 356 8.12 11.98 14.56
CA ARG A 356 6.90 12.56 15.13
C ARG A 356 6.00 11.51 15.78
N LEU A 357 5.04 11.96 16.58
CA LEU A 357 3.97 11.16 17.16
C LEU A 357 2.67 11.97 17.19
N LEU A 358 1.55 11.33 17.54
CA LEU A 358 0.30 12.05 17.78
C LEU A 358 0.10 12.32 19.28
N LEU A 359 -0.62 13.39 19.62
CA LEU A 359 -0.99 13.74 20.99
C LEU A 359 -2.20 12.90 21.46
N THR A 360 -1.99 11.59 21.52
CA THR A 360 -2.97 10.58 21.94
C THR A 360 -2.41 9.72 23.06
N PRO A 361 -3.23 8.92 23.75
CA PRO A 361 -2.75 7.97 24.76
C PRO A 361 -1.71 6.99 24.18
N GLU A 362 -1.88 6.59 22.94
CA GLU A 362 -0.97 5.71 22.22
C GLU A 362 0.36 6.41 21.92
N GLY A 363 0.31 7.66 21.46
CA GLY A 363 1.52 8.47 21.25
C GLY A 363 2.29 8.75 22.56
N LEU A 364 1.60 8.90 23.69
CA LEU A 364 2.26 8.98 25.01
C LEU A 364 3.01 7.67 25.32
N LYS A 365 2.42 6.51 25.04
CA LYS A 365 3.11 5.21 25.23
C LYS A 365 4.34 5.08 24.34
N VAL A 366 4.28 5.54 23.09
CA VAL A 366 5.46 5.60 22.21
C VAL A 366 6.54 6.48 22.83
N ALA A 367 6.18 7.70 23.28
CA ALA A 367 7.15 8.60 23.93
C ALA A 367 7.79 7.99 25.19
N GLN A 368 7.00 7.23 25.96
CA GLN A 368 7.49 6.48 27.13
C GLN A 368 8.47 5.38 26.73
N GLY A 369 8.16 4.58 25.72
CA GLY A 369 9.01 3.53 25.19
C GLY A 369 10.34 4.07 24.68
N LEU A 370 10.31 5.15 23.89
CA LEU A 370 11.49 5.83 23.38
C LEU A 370 12.37 6.40 24.53
N ALA A 371 11.75 7.08 25.49
CA ALA A 371 12.47 7.62 26.66
C ALA A 371 13.10 6.52 27.52
N ALA A 372 12.53 5.32 27.52
CA ALA A 372 13.08 4.16 28.23
C ALA A 372 14.16 3.41 27.43
N GLY A 373 14.52 3.87 26.22
CA GLY A 373 15.51 3.24 25.36
C GLY A 373 15.13 1.83 24.90
N LYS A 374 13.84 1.57 24.69
CA LYS A 374 13.35 0.23 24.30
C LYS A 374 13.38 -0.03 22.80
N ALA A 375 13.62 0.99 21.97
CA ALA A 375 13.61 0.84 20.52
C ALA A 375 14.56 -0.27 20.05
N LYS A 376 14.06 -1.15 19.21
CA LYS A 376 14.81 -2.21 18.53
C LYS A 376 14.69 -2.01 17.02
N PRO A 377 15.72 -2.37 16.24
CA PRO A 377 15.64 -2.32 14.79
C PRO A 377 14.39 -3.04 14.28
N PHE A 378 13.75 -2.47 13.28
CA PHE A 378 12.65 -3.13 12.58
C PHE A 378 13.22 -4.18 11.63
N ASP A 379 12.71 -5.40 11.68
CA ASP A 379 13.17 -6.50 10.83
C ASP A 379 12.47 -6.47 9.48
N TYR A 380 13.13 -5.94 8.46
CA TYR A 380 12.69 -6.06 7.08
C TYR A 380 13.03 -7.45 6.55
N THR A 381 12.03 -8.31 6.37
CA THR A 381 12.21 -9.72 6.02
C THR A 381 11.71 -10.05 4.61
N PRO A 382 12.30 -11.05 3.95
CA PRO A 382 11.68 -11.61 2.74
C PRO A 382 10.35 -12.25 3.08
N MET A 383 9.32 -12.00 2.25
CA MET A 383 7.97 -12.50 2.49
C MET A 383 7.13 -12.60 1.22
N LEU A 384 6.17 -13.50 1.24
CA LEU A 384 5.06 -13.52 0.30
C LEU A 384 3.81 -13.03 1.02
N LEU A 385 3.33 -11.86 0.64
CA LEU A 385 2.06 -11.33 1.11
C LEU A 385 0.96 -11.81 0.18
N ARG A 386 0.14 -12.74 0.65
CA ARG A 386 -1.00 -13.24 -0.13
C ARG A 386 -2.01 -12.12 -0.36
N ASP A 387 -2.73 -12.18 -1.48
CA ASP A 387 -3.74 -11.20 -1.84
C ASP A 387 -5.15 -11.82 -1.86
N GLY A 388 -6.16 -10.95 -1.82
CA GLY A 388 -7.56 -11.34 -1.68
C GLY A 388 -7.98 -11.68 -0.25
N PRO A 389 -9.29 -11.66 0.05
CA PRO A 389 -9.81 -11.86 1.41
C PRO A 389 -9.42 -13.21 2.03
N ASP A 390 -9.31 -14.24 1.20
CA ASP A 390 -8.96 -15.60 1.63
C ASP A 390 -7.48 -15.93 1.39
N GLY A 391 -6.72 -15.00 0.76
CA GLY A 391 -5.31 -15.15 0.48
C GLY A 391 -4.99 -16.12 -0.66
N ASP A 392 -5.91 -16.30 -1.60
CA ASP A 392 -5.81 -17.21 -2.74
C ASP A 392 -5.78 -16.50 -4.10
N GLN A 393 -5.71 -15.18 -4.11
CA GLN A 393 -5.74 -14.35 -5.32
C GLN A 393 -4.37 -13.76 -5.66
N GLY A 394 -3.36 -14.63 -5.73
CA GLY A 394 -1.99 -14.22 -5.97
C GLY A 394 -1.28 -13.69 -4.73
N GLY A 395 -0.35 -12.74 -4.92
CA GLY A 395 0.38 -12.13 -3.80
C GLY A 395 1.46 -11.16 -4.24
N LEU A 396 2.08 -10.49 -3.27
CA LEU A 396 3.23 -9.65 -3.44
C LEU A 396 4.45 -10.36 -2.86
N ALA A 397 5.37 -10.80 -3.72
CA ALA A 397 6.60 -11.43 -3.28
C ALA A 397 7.68 -10.35 -3.05
N ILE A 398 8.27 -10.33 -1.87
CA ILE A 398 9.36 -9.43 -1.49
C ILE A 398 10.55 -10.28 -1.09
N LEU A 399 11.63 -10.23 -1.87
CA LEU A 399 12.90 -10.86 -1.58
C LEU A 399 13.85 -9.79 -1.03
N ARG A 400 14.60 -10.09 0.03
CA ARG A 400 15.47 -9.10 0.70
C ARG A 400 16.79 -9.73 1.13
N MET A 401 17.90 -9.05 0.85
CA MET A 401 19.23 -9.41 1.34
C MET A 401 20.00 -8.16 1.75
N GLY A 402 20.81 -8.24 2.81
CA GLY A 402 21.73 -7.17 3.22
C GLY A 402 21.14 -6.14 4.21
N GLY A 403 20.04 -6.43 4.89
CA GLY A 403 19.46 -5.57 5.93
C GLY A 403 18.61 -4.42 5.40
N GLU A 404 18.39 -3.37 6.21
CA GLU A 404 17.43 -2.28 5.93
C GLU A 404 17.70 -1.52 4.62
N ARG A 405 18.97 -1.16 4.37
CA ARG A 405 19.40 -0.49 3.12
C ARG A 405 20.07 -1.47 2.14
N GLY A 406 19.87 -2.76 2.37
CA GLY A 406 20.28 -3.80 1.44
C GLY A 406 19.42 -3.82 0.20
N GLN A 407 19.41 -4.97 -0.45
CA GLN A 407 18.63 -5.14 -1.65
C GLN A 407 17.20 -5.58 -1.34
N ALA A 408 16.24 -5.07 -2.11
CA ALA A 408 14.87 -5.55 -2.14
C ALA A 408 14.41 -5.76 -3.59
N LEU A 409 13.98 -6.97 -3.91
CA LEU A 409 13.35 -7.35 -5.16
C LEU A 409 11.87 -7.62 -4.87
N VAL A 410 11.00 -6.92 -5.58
CA VAL A 410 9.54 -7.01 -5.40
C VAL A 410 8.93 -7.54 -6.70
N GLN A 411 8.23 -8.66 -6.65
CA GLN A 411 7.46 -9.21 -7.77
C GLN A 411 5.97 -9.07 -7.47
N LYS A 412 5.24 -8.41 -8.36
CA LYS A 412 3.81 -8.12 -8.22
C LYS A 412 2.97 -9.20 -8.89
N ASP A 413 2.52 -10.14 -8.10
CA ASP A 413 1.63 -11.23 -8.52
C ASP A 413 0.22 -11.06 -7.91
N THR A 414 -0.20 -9.81 -7.69
CA THR A 414 -1.43 -9.44 -6.97
C THR A 414 -2.65 -9.37 -7.89
N MET A 415 -3.81 -9.18 -7.29
CA MET A 415 -5.04 -8.75 -7.95
C MET A 415 -4.82 -7.46 -8.76
N GLN A 416 -5.87 -6.97 -9.42
CA GLN A 416 -5.78 -5.73 -10.24
C GLN A 416 -5.57 -4.50 -9.36
N GLY A 417 -6.16 -4.44 -8.16
CA GLY A 417 -6.09 -3.29 -7.27
C GLY A 417 -7.25 -2.32 -7.46
N MET A 418 -8.41 -2.84 -7.77
CA MET A 418 -9.65 -2.08 -7.98
C MET A 418 -9.46 -0.97 -9.04
N GLY A 419 -10.15 0.14 -8.91
CA GLY A 419 -10.03 1.28 -9.83
C GLY A 419 -8.65 1.96 -9.83
N HIS A 420 -7.79 1.65 -8.86
CA HIS A 420 -6.43 2.19 -8.75
C HIS A 420 -5.36 1.28 -9.38
N GLY A 421 -5.73 0.05 -9.74
CA GLY A 421 -4.82 -0.90 -10.32
C GLY A 421 -4.29 -0.52 -11.70
N HIS A 422 -3.13 -1.09 -12.04
CA HIS A 422 -2.46 -0.96 -13.32
C HIS A 422 -2.47 -2.29 -14.09
N PHE A 423 -2.22 -2.25 -15.39
CA PHE A 423 -2.16 -3.43 -16.26
C PHE A 423 -0.75 -4.02 -16.24
N ASP A 424 -0.34 -4.55 -15.09
CA ASP A 424 1.05 -4.83 -14.75
C ASP A 424 1.26 -6.19 -14.05
N LYS A 425 0.48 -7.22 -14.41
CA LYS A 425 0.65 -8.57 -13.87
C LYS A 425 2.08 -9.08 -14.07
N LEU A 426 2.67 -9.65 -13.03
CA LEU A 426 4.05 -10.09 -12.95
C LEU A 426 5.09 -8.98 -13.19
N ASN A 427 4.75 -7.72 -12.86
CA ASN A 427 5.71 -6.60 -12.80
C ASN A 427 6.71 -6.80 -11.67
N TRP A 428 7.86 -6.13 -11.74
CA TRP A 428 8.86 -6.17 -10.70
C TRP A 428 9.59 -4.85 -10.50
N LEU A 429 10.12 -4.69 -9.29
CA LEU A 429 10.89 -3.54 -8.85
C LEU A 429 12.17 -4.03 -8.19
N PHE A 430 13.23 -3.25 -8.29
CA PHE A 430 14.47 -3.56 -7.58
C PHE A 430 15.05 -2.31 -6.92
N TYR A 431 15.44 -2.50 -5.68
CA TYR A 431 16.03 -1.48 -4.82
C TYR A 431 17.40 -1.94 -4.35
N ASP A 432 18.34 -1.02 -4.31
CA ASP A 432 19.70 -1.24 -3.83
C ASP A 432 20.32 0.08 -3.38
N ASN A 433 21.14 0.06 -2.31
CA ASN A 433 21.89 1.22 -1.83
C ASN A 433 21.03 2.47 -1.55
N GLY A 434 19.82 2.32 -1.04
CA GLY A 434 18.89 3.42 -0.80
C GLY A 434 18.22 3.97 -2.08
N GLN A 435 18.44 3.34 -3.24
CA GLN A 435 17.95 3.82 -4.54
C GLN A 435 16.91 2.87 -5.16
N ARG A 436 15.98 3.44 -5.94
CA ARG A 436 15.10 2.69 -6.85
C ARG A 436 15.87 2.43 -8.13
N VAL A 437 16.30 1.20 -8.36
CA VAL A 437 17.14 0.80 -9.51
C VAL A 437 16.27 0.42 -10.70
N VAL A 438 15.37 -0.56 -10.51
CA VAL A 438 14.31 -0.91 -11.46
C VAL A 438 13.01 -0.33 -10.91
N THR A 439 12.32 0.46 -11.70
CA THR A 439 11.30 1.39 -11.22
C THR A 439 9.89 1.04 -11.71
N ASP A 440 8.91 1.57 -10.99
CA ASP A 440 7.53 1.73 -11.46
C ASP A 440 7.19 3.21 -11.54
N TYR A 441 6.36 3.56 -12.51
CA TYR A 441 5.95 4.96 -12.71
C TYR A 441 5.04 5.45 -11.57
N GLY A 442 4.25 4.58 -10.94
CA GLY A 442 3.17 4.99 -10.05
C GLY A 442 2.11 5.78 -10.82
N SER A 443 1.64 6.92 -10.31
CA SER A 443 0.56 7.69 -10.93
C SER A 443 1.02 8.98 -11.61
N ALA A 444 0.31 9.40 -12.67
CA ALA A 444 0.39 10.73 -13.25
C ALA A 444 -0.60 11.67 -12.54
N ARG A 445 -0.12 12.34 -11.47
CA ARG A 445 -0.93 13.10 -10.54
C ARG A 445 -0.06 14.07 -9.73
N PHE A 446 -0.56 15.29 -9.45
CA PHE A 446 0.12 16.28 -8.63
C PHE A 446 -0.77 16.71 -7.47
N LEU A 447 -0.38 16.41 -6.23
CA LEU A 447 -1.14 16.80 -5.04
C LEU A 447 -0.96 18.29 -4.76
N ASN A 448 -2.06 18.97 -4.42
CA ASN A 448 -2.07 20.36 -3.97
C ASN A 448 -1.47 21.38 -4.96
N VAL A 449 -1.38 21.03 -6.23
CA VAL A 449 -0.95 21.91 -7.31
C VAL A 449 -2.16 22.28 -8.16
N GLU A 450 -2.77 23.44 -7.93
CA GLU A 450 -4.03 23.87 -8.57
C GLU A 450 -3.92 23.86 -10.10
N ALA A 451 -2.82 24.38 -10.66
CA ALA A 451 -2.53 24.38 -12.09
C ALA A 451 -2.48 22.97 -12.71
N LYS A 452 -2.24 21.94 -11.90
CA LYS A 452 -2.24 20.51 -12.25
C LYS A 452 -3.42 19.77 -11.64
N ARG A 453 -4.58 20.42 -11.55
CA ARG A 453 -5.87 19.89 -11.07
C ARG A 453 -5.90 19.47 -9.59
N GLY A 454 -4.95 19.93 -8.76
CA GLY A 454 -5.02 19.83 -7.30
C GLY A 454 -5.03 18.43 -6.69
N GLY A 455 -4.70 17.39 -7.46
CA GLY A 455 -4.69 15.99 -7.01
C GLY A 455 -5.65 15.06 -7.75
N ILE A 456 -6.40 15.57 -8.73
CA ILE A 456 -7.16 14.72 -9.67
C ILE A 456 -6.16 14.07 -10.64
N TYR A 457 -6.41 12.85 -11.03
CA TYR A 457 -5.60 12.14 -12.02
C TYR A 457 -5.61 12.89 -13.37
N LEU A 458 -4.43 13.01 -13.94
CA LEU A 458 -4.24 13.59 -15.28
C LEU A 458 -4.63 12.57 -16.36
N ALA A 459 -4.81 13.03 -17.60
CA ALA A 459 -5.13 12.15 -18.72
C ALA A 459 -4.04 11.08 -18.93
N GLU A 460 -2.78 11.45 -18.67
CA GLU A 460 -1.60 10.60 -18.79
C GLU A 460 -1.58 9.47 -17.75
N ASN A 461 -2.36 9.56 -16.67
CA ASN A 461 -2.54 8.42 -15.76
C ASN A 461 -3.16 7.23 -16.49
N ARG A 462 -4.14 7.49 -17.38
CA ARG A 462 -4.77 6.44 -18.19
C ARG A 462 -3.94 6.09 -19.42
N SER A 463 -3.41 7.07 -20.13
CA SER A 463 -2.76 6.86 -21.42
C SER A 463 -1.30 6.40 -21.31
N TRP A 464 -0.68 6.53 -20.11
CA TRP A 464 0.69 6.10 -19.82
C TRP A 464 0.78 5.25 -18.55
N ALA A 465 0.61 5.87 -17.35
CA ALA A 465 0.98 5.24 -16.09
C ALA A 465 0.33 3.87 -15.83
N LYS A 466 -0.92 3.67 -16.28
CA LYS A 466 -1.64 2.39 -16.15
C LYS A 466 -1.35 1.39 -17.26
N GLN A 467 -0.68 1.78 -18.33
CA GLN A 467 -0.47 0.92 -19.50
C GLN A 467 0.66 -0.08 -19.25
N THR A 468 0.52 -1.30 -19.76
CA THR A 468 1.49 -2.38 -19.52
C THR A 468 2.92 -2.03 -19.95
N ILE A 469 3.11 -1.27 -21.03
CA ILE A 469 4.43 -0.85 -21.50
C ILE A 469 5.13 0.12 -20.52
N ALA A 470 4.43 0.72 -19.57
CA ALA A 470 5.00 1.56 -18.51
C ALA A 470 5.53 0.76 -17.31
N HIS A 471 5.49 -0.57 -17.39
CA HIS A 471 5.87 -1.51 -16.33
C HIS A 471 6.86 -2.56 -16.84
N ASN A 472 7.53 -3.24 -15.92
CA ASN A 472 8.57 -4.24 -16.22
C ASN A 472 7.95 -5.63 -16.42
N THR A 473 7.01 -5.77 -17.35
CA THR A 473 6.28 -7.01 -17.61
C THR A 473 6.01 -7.21 -19.10
N LEU A 474 5.45 -8.38 -19.45
CA LEU A 474 5.19 -8.77 -20.84
C LEU A 474 4.11 -7.90 -21.51
N VAL A 475 4.43 -7.35 -22.68
CA VAL A 475 3.46 -6.75 -23.59
C VAL A 475 3.32 -7.63 -24.84
N VAL A 476 2.09 -7.90 -25.28
CA VAL A 476 1.79 -8.68 -26.49
C VAL A 476 1.10 -7.80 -27.52
N ASP A 477 1.64 -7.78 -28.76
CA ASP A 477 1.10 -7.04 -29.90
C ASP A 477 0.80 -5.56 -29.61
N GLU A 478 1.66 -4.92 -28.79
CA GLU A 478 1.55 -3.52 -28.36
C GLU A 478 0.23 -3.20 -27.62
N LYS A 479 -0.38 -4.18 -26.96
CA LYS A 479 -1.62 -4.03 -26.19
C LYS A 479 -1.36 -4.13 -24.69
N SER A 480 -2.21 -3.48 -23.90
CA SER A 480 -2.19 -3.68 -22.45
C SER A 480 -2.93 -4.94 -22.04
N HIS A 481 -2.59 -5.50 -20.88
CA HIS A 481 -3.29 -6.61 -20.25
C HIS A 481 -4.80 -6.35 -20.24
N PHE A 482 -5.59 -7.38 -20.46
CA PHE A 482 -7.07 -7.30 -20.47
C PHE A 482 -7.64 -6.25 -21.43
N ASN A 483 -6.86 -5.89 -22.47
CA ASN A 483 -7.17 -4.82 -23.41
C ASN A 483 -7.51 -3.47 -22.74
N GLY A 484 -6.91 -3.20 -21.57
CA GLY A 484 -7.12 -1.98 -20.79
C GLY A 484 -8.46 -1.91 -20.02
N ASP A 485 -9.13 -3.05 -19.82
CA ASP A 485 -10.33 -3.13 -18.99
C ASP A 485 -9.99 -3.62 -17.58
N TRP A 486 -10.02 -2.70 -16.62
CA TRP A 486 -9.68 -3.00 -15.23
C TRP A 486 -10.68 -3.94 -14.55
N LYS A 487 -11.96 -3.95 -14.98
CA LYS A 487 -12.97 -4.86 -14.40
C LYS A 487 -12.69 -6.30 -14.79
N VAL A 488 -12.28 -6.53 -16.03
CA VAL A 488 -11.82 -7.85 -16.48
C VAL A 488 -10.53 -8.22 -15.71
N GLY A 489 -9.61 -7.26 -15.54
CA GLY A 489 -8.38 -7.48 -14.78
C GLY A 489 -8.62 -7.90 -13.31
N GLU A 490 -9.72 -7.43 -12.69
CA GLU A 490 -10.13 -7.74 -11.34
C GLU A 490 -10.61 -9.20 -11.18
N GLU A 491 -11.05 -9.82 -12.24
CA GLU A 491 -11.51 -11.21 -12.25
C GLU A 491 -10.34 -12.23 -12.39
N HIS A 492 -9.10 -11.73 -12.57
CA HIS A 492 -7.95 -12.57 -12.90
C HIS A 492 -6.73 -12.25 -12.03
N ALA A 493 -6.35 -13.21 -11.19
CA ALA A 493 -5.12 -13.15 -10.41
C ALA A 493 -4.04 -14.08 -10.97
N PRO A 494 -2.75 -13.74 -10.88
CA PRO A 494 -1.66 -14.69 -11.10
C PRO A 494 -1.72 -15.85 -10.10
N THR A 495 -1.25 -17.01 -10.51
CA THR A 495 -1.08 -18.15 -9.62
C THR A 495 0.36 -18.18 -9.12
N VAL A 496 0.58 -18.01 -7.84
CA VAL A 496 1.88 -18.19 -7.20
C VAL A 496 2.26 -19.68 -7.31
N ARG A 497 3.44 -19.96 -7.85
CA ARG A 497 3.96 -21.33 -8.00
C ARG A 497 4.76 -21.76 -6.77
N PHE A 498 5.69 -20.92 -6.37
CA PHE A 498 6.51 -21.11 -5.17
C PHE A 498 7.15 -19.81 -4.73
N PHE A 499 7.50 -19.75 -3.45
CA PHE A 499 8.28 -18.72 -2.82
C PHE A 499 9.23 -19.37 -1.80
N GLU A 500 10.52 -19.07 -1.93
CA GLU A 500 11.55 -19.57 -1.01
C GLU A 500 12.46 -18.43 -0.57
N ALA A 501 12.69 -18.30 0.72
CA ALA A 501 13.50 -17.26 1.34
C ALA A 501 14.71 -17.85 2.07
N GLY A 502 15.64 -18.43 1.32
CA GLY A 502 16.90 -18.93 1.84
C GLY A 502 17.92 -17.82 2.09
N LYS A 503 18.99 -18.14 2.82
CA LYS A 503 20.03 -17.16 3.21
C LYS A 503 20.80 -16.60 1.98
N ASP A 504 21.21 -17.47 1.07
CA ASP A 504 22.05 -17.13 -0.09
C ASP A 504 21.28 -17.25 -1.41
N THR A 505 20.04 -17.68 -1.35
CA THR A 505 19.13 -17.83 -2.49
C THR A 505 17.72 -17.56 -2.03
N GLN A 506 17.08 -16.61 -2.66
CA GLN A 506 15.65 -16.33 -2.48
C GLN A 506 15.01 -16.36 -3.87
N VAL A 507 13.87 -17.03 -3.99
CA VAL A 507 13.22 -17.24 -5.30
C VAL A 507 11.72 -17.05 -5.18
N ALA A 508 11.14 -16.37 -6.15
CA ALA A 508 9.68 -16.24 -6.32
C ALA A 508 9.30 -16.65 -7.75
N SER A 509 8.16 -17.31 -7.89
CA SER A 509 7.64 -17.69 -9.21
C SER A 509 6.13 -17.62 -9.23
N ALA A 510 5.58 -17.02 -10.30
CA ALA A 510 4.15 -16.98 -10.55
C ALA A 510 3.83 -17.11 -12.03
N THR A 511 2.62 -17.59 -12.34
CA THR A 511 2.08 -17.75 -13.68
C THR A 511 0.86 -16.87 -13.85
N MET A 512 0.83 -16.12 -14.95
CA MET A 512 -0.35 -15.39 -15.41
C MET A 512 -0.95 -16.09 -16.63
N ARG A 513 -2.26 -16.33 -16.54
CA ARG A 513 -3.10 -16.78 -17.64
C ARG A 513 -4.12 -15.68 -17.95
N ASP A 514 -4.58 -15.66 -19.17
CA ASP A 514 -5.74 -14.82 -19.57
C ASP A 514 -5.53 -13.29 -19.55
N ALA A 515 -4.32 -12.78 -19.22
CA ALA A 515 -4.01 -11.36 -19.41
C ALA A 515 -4.08 -10.96 -20.90
N TYR A 516 -3.80 -11.91 -21.78
CA TYR A 516 -4.01 -11.86 -23.23
C TYR A 516 -4.66 -13.16 -23.68
N PRO A 517 -5.65 -13.13 -24.58
CA PRO A 517 -6.31 -14.36 -25.06
C PRO A 517 -5.32 -15.35 -25.66
N GLY A 518 -5.27 -16.57 -25.11
CA GLY A 518 -4.41 -17.67 -25.57
C GLY A 518 -2.92 -17.47 -25.28
N VAL A 519 -2.56 -16.59 -24.33
CA VAL A 519 -1.16 -16.42 -23.89
C VAL A 519 -1.04 -16.78 -22.42
N VAL A 520 -0.03 -17.59 -22.10
CA VAL A 520 0.39 -17.92 -20.74
C VAL A 520 1.83 -17.48 -20.57
N PHE A 521 2.10 -16.77 -19.48
CA PHE A 521 3.47 -16.42 -19.12
C PHE A 521 3.76 -16.68 -17.66
N THR A 522 4.97 -17.16 -17.41
CA THR A 522 5.47 -17.50 -16.08
C THR A 522 6.74 -16.73 -15.82
N ARG A 523 6.80 -16.01 -14.71
CA ARG A 523 8.02 -15.33 -14.27
C ARG A 523 8.59 -16.02 -13.06
N THR A 524 9.89 -16.28 -13.09
CA THR A 524 10.68 -16.75 -11.96
C THR A 524 11.82 -15.77 -11.73
N GLN A 525 11.88 -15.18 -10.56
CA GLN A 525 12.95 -14.27 -10.16
C GLN A 525 13.69 -14.80 -8.95
N ALA A 526 15.00 -14.60 -8.94
CA ALA A 526 15.84 -15.00 -7.83
C ALA A 526 16.80 -13.88 -7.43
N LEU A 527 16.99 -13.72 -6.12
CA LEU A 527 18.06 -12.93 -5.52
C LEU A 527 19.14 -13.89 -5.04
N LEU A 528 20.35 -13.81 -5.64
CA LEU A 528 21.40 -14.80 -5.48
C LEU A 528 22.67 -14.15 -4.91
N GLN A 529 23.12 -14.60 -3.74
CA GLN A 529 24.43 -14.23 -3.18
C GLN A 529 25.45 -15.32 -3.48
N HIS A 530 26.65 -14.94 -3.96
CA HIS A 530 27.76 -15.86 -4.15
C HIS A 530 29.05 -15.24 -3.60
N PRO A 531 29.97 -16.01 -3.02
CA PRO A 531 31.20 -15.47 -2.40
C PRO A 531 32.10 -14.66 -3.36
N GLU A 532 32.06 -14.94 -4.65
CA GLU A 532 32.83 -14.23 -5.66
C GLU A 532 32.12 -13.00 -6.24
N LEU A 533 30.86 -12.78 -5.86
CA LEU A 533 30.09 -11.58 -6.19
C LEU A 533 30.11 -10.65 -4.97
N GLY A 534 30.43 -9.39 -5.17
CA GLY A 534 30.48 -8.41 -4.08
C GLY A 534 29.11 -8.16 -3.45
N LEU A 535 28.05 -8.25 -4.24
CA LEU A 535 26.64 -8.03 -3.87
C LEU A 535 25.77 -9.14 -4.47
N PRO A 536 24.58 -9.39 -3.90
CA PRO A 536 23.60 -10.27 -4.53
C PRO A 536 23.20 -9.78 -5.92
N VAL A 537 22.90 -10.72 -6.82
CA VAL A 537 22.45 -10.44 -8.19
C VAL A 537 21.00 -10.86 -8.35
N VAL A 538 20.26 -10.16 -9.21
CA VAL A 538 18.91 -10.56 -9.62
C VAL A 538 18.98 -11.38 -10.88
N LEU A 539 18.48 -12.61 -10.85
CA LEU A 539 18.22 -13.43 -12.03
C LEU A 539 16.73 -13.38 -12.34
N ASP A 540 16.38 -13.14 -13.61
CA ASP A 540 15.00 -13.09 -14.09
C ASP A 540 14.82 -14.03 -15.28
N LEU A 541 13.82 -14.90 -15.21
CA LEU A 541 13.39 -15.80 -16.27
C LEU A 541 11.90 -15.63 -16.51
N LEU A 542 11.54 -15.12 -17.69
CA LEU A 542 10.15 -14.98 -18.13
C LEU A 542 9.90 -15.93 -19.30
N GLN A 543 9.09 -16.95 -19.08
CA GLN A 543 8.68 -17.95 -20.06
C GLN A 543 7.31 -17.58 -20.62
N VAL A 544 7.17 -17.54 -21.94
CA VAL A 544 5.94 -17.18 -22.65
C VAL A 544 5.54 -18.28 -23.60
N SER A 545 4.26 -18.63 -23.62
CA SER A 545 3.65 -19.48 -24.66
C SER A 545 2.35 -18.84 -25.16
N ALA A 546 2.10 -18.91 -26.46
CA ALA A 546 0.93 -18.36 -27.13
C ALA A 546 0.37 -19.31 -28.18
N ASP A 547 -0.94 -19.32 -28.36
CA ASP A 547 -1.63 -20.12 -29.38
C ASP A 547 -1.27 -19.70 -30.82
N LYS A 548 -0.93 -18.41 -30.98
CA LYS A 548 -0.58 -17.80 -32.26
C LYS A 548 0.75 -17.08 -32.19
N ALA A 549 1.41 -16.94 -33.32
CA ALA A 549 2.60 -16.10 -33.43
C ALA A 549 2.25 -14.65 -33.15
N ALA A 550 3.03 -14.01 -32.30
CA ALA A 550 2.80 -12.63 -31.81
C ALA A 550 4.14 -11.87 -31.69
N ARG A 551 4.03 -10.57 -31.48
CA ARG A 551 5.12 -9.71 -31.01
C ARG A 551 5.12 -9.73 -29.48
N PHE A 552 6.29 -9.89 -28.91
CA PHE A 552 6.52 -9.82 -27.46
C PHE A 552 7.50 -8.72 -27.14
N ASP A 553 7.09 -7.75 -26.32
CA ASP A 553 7.95 -6.71 -25.78
C ASP A 553 8.11 -6.93 -24.27
N LEU A 554 9.36 -6.87 -23.80
CA LEU A 554 9.68 -6.91 -22.37
C LEU A 554 10.42 -5.62 -22.00
N PRO A 555 9.74 -4.66 -21.38
CA PRO A 555 10.35 -3.42 -20.88
C PRO A 555 11.17 -3.65 -19.61
N LEU A 556 12.20 -2.84 -19.43
CA LEU A 556 12.93 -2.62 -18.20
C LEU A 556 13.06 -1.11 -18.00
N HIS A 557 12.27 -0.55 -17.07
CA HIS A 557 12.37 0.83 -16.64
C HIS A 557 13.40 0.94 -15.51
N PHE A 558 14.36 1.83 -15.62
CA PHE A 558 15.43 1.98 -14.65
C PHE A 558 15.77 3.44 -14.39
N ASN A 559 16.38 3.71 -13.23
CA ASN A 559 16.96 5.01 -12.92
C ASN A 559 18.47 4.98 -13.16
N GLY A 560 19.03 6.11 -13.52
CA GLY A 560 20.45 6.31 -13.70
C GLY A 560 20.84 6.72 -15.12
N HIS A 561 22.15 6.81 -15.34
CA HIS A 561 22.73 7.27 -16.61
C HIS A 561 23.43 6.10 -17.29
N ILE A 562 23.06 5.79 -18.54
CA ILE A 562 23.70 4.75 -19.33
C ILE A 562 25.18 5.13 -19.52
N VAL A 563 26.08 4.24 -19.13
CA VAL A 563 27.54 4.39 -19.32
C VAL A 563 28.06 3.55 -20.47
N SER A 564 27.44 2.41 -20.76
CA SER A 564 27.83 1.59 -21.93
C SER A 564 26.70 0.70 -22.43
N THR A 565 26.78 0.38 -23.73
CA THR A 565 25.97 -0.64 -24.37
C THR A 565 26.90 -1.70 -24.95
N GLY A 566 26.76 -2.96 -24.52
CA GLY A 566 27.52 -4.08 -25.08
C GLY A 566 26.97 -4.60 -26.43
N PHE A 567 26.30 -3.73 -27.18
CA PHE A 567 25.74 -4.01 -28.49
C PHE A 567 25.75 -2.76 -29.38
N GLN A 568 25.79 -2.96 -30.68
CA GLN A 568 25.66 -1.88 -31.65
C GLN A 568 24.18 -1.52 -31.86
N ALA A 569 23.89 -0.23 -31.99
CA ALA A 569 22.56 0.29 -32.24
C ALA A 569 22.58 1.50 -33.17
N GLU A 570 21.61 1.59 -34.06
CA GLU A 570 21.26 2.81 -34.79
C GLU A 570 20.74 3.83 -33.75
N ARG A 571 21.27 5.06 -33.76
CA ARG A 571 20.88 6.15 -32.85
C ARG A 571 20.05 7.18 -33.57
N PHE A 572 18.99 7.68 -32.93
CA PHE A 572 18.07 8.68 -33.44
C PHE A 572 18.32 10.01 -32.74
N VAL A 573 19.33 10.78 -33.20
CA VAL A 573 19.78 12.01 -32.54
C VAL A 573 19.11 13.27 -33.10
N ASP A 574 18.86 13.33 -34.42
CA ASP A 574 18.29 14.51 -35.08
C ASP A 574 16.76 14.54 -35.00
N GLN A 575 16.13 13.39 -35.12
CA GLN A 575 14.68 13.24 -34.99
C GLN A 575 14.38 11.92 -34.27
N ARG A 576 13.88 12.05 -33.06
CA ARG A 576 13.46 10.91 -32.24
C ARG A 576 12.06 10.45 -32.67
N PRO A 577 11.88 9.29 -33.31
CA PRO A 577 10.54 8.77 -33.60
C PRO A 577 9.84 8.32 -32.32
N VAL A 578 8.53 8.37 -32.35
CA VAL A 578 7.70 7.80 -31.29
C VAL A 578 7.59 6.30 -31.52
N LEU A 579 7.67 5.49 -30.46
CA LEU A 579 7.75 4.03 -30.55
C LEU A 579 6.48 3.40 -31.13
N GLY A 580 5.30 3.98 -30.82
CA GLY A 580 4.01 3.50 -31.31
C GLY A 580 2.91 4.54 -31.23
N ARG A 581 1.64 4.12 -31.35
CA ARG A 581 0.52 5.05 -31.52
C ARG A 581 -0.45 5.09 -30.34
N GLU A 582 -0.57 4.03 -29.56
CA GLU A 582 -1.55 3.85 -28.47
C GLU A 582 -1.01 2.92 -27.37
N ASN A 583 -1.80 2.66 -26.34
CA ASN A 583 -1.47 1.76 -25.22
C ASN A 583 -0.15 2.10 -24.50
N GLY A 584 0.16 3.39 -24.37
CA GLY A 584 1.39 3.88 -23.74
C GLY A 584 2.56 4.09 -24.70
N TYR A 585 2.63 3.38 -25.81
CA TYR A 585 3.72 3.47 -26.79
C TYR A 585 3.85 4.86 -27.42
N GLN A 586 2.76 5.62 -27.53
CA GLN A 586 2.74 7.02 -28.00
C GLN A 586 3.52 7.98 -27.09
N HIS A 587 3.80 7.57 -25.86
CA HIS A 587 4.55 8.39 -24.88
C HIS A 587 6.03 8.03 -24.80
N LEU A 588 6.50 7.11 -25.65
CA LEU A 588 7.90 6.68 -25.69
C LEU A 588 8.60 7.22 -26.95
N TRP A 589 9.68 7.99 -26.77
CA TRP A 589 10.64 8.25 -27.82
C TRP A 589 11.59 7.08 -27.98
N LEU A 590 11.92 6.74 -29.22
CA LEU A 590 12.96 5.78 -29.56
C LEU A 590 14.29 6.52 -29.72
N ASP A 591 15.27 6.21 -28.85
CA ASP A 591 16.61 6.81 -28.86
C ASP A 591 17.60 5.98 -29.65
N ALA A 592 17.51 4.65 -29.53
CA ALA A 592 18.37 3.76 -30.27
C ALA A 592 17.70 2.39 -30.50
N ARG A 593 18.11 1.70 -31.58
CA ARG A 593 17.60 0.39 -31.97
C ARG A 593 18.73 -0.51 -32.44
N SER A 594 18.88 -1.70 -31.83
CA SER A 594 19.84 -2.70 -32.33
C SER A 594 19.27 -3.51 -33.50
N GLN A 595 20.12 -4.20 -34.21
CA GLN A 595 19.68 -5.30 -35.08
C GLN A 595 19.17 -6.45 -34.20
N ALA A 596 18.29 -7.30 -34.79
CA ALA A 596 17.87 -8.53 -34.11
C ALA A 596 19.05 -9.49 -33.99
N GLY A 597 19.18 -10.14 -32.85
CA GLY A 597 20.23 -11.11 -32.57
C GLY A 597 19.87 -12.05 -31.43
N SER A 598 20.57 -13.21 -31.39
CA SER A 598 20.32 -14.26 -30.41
C SER A 598 21.27 -14.25 -29.22
N ASP A 599 22.45 -13.61 -29.39
CA ASP A 599 23.45 -13.55 -28.30
C ASP A 599 23.02 -12.62 -27.18
N PRO A 600 23.31 -12.95 -25.93
CA PRO A 600 23.06 -12.06 -24.82
C PRO A 600 23.80 -10.73 -24.96
N ARG A 601 23.12 -9.64 -24.58
CA ARG A 601 23.61 -8.26 -24.65
C ARG A 601 23.77 -7.70 -23.25
N THR A 602 24.53 -6.63 -23.11
CA THR A 602 24.71 -5.95 -21.83
C THR A 602 24.37 -4.47 -21.98
N LEU A 603 23.62 -3.94 -21.01
CA LEU A 603 23.42 -2.52 -20.77
C LEU A 603 23.99 -2.20 -19.41
N ALA A 604 24.87 -1.20 -19.30
CA ALA A 604 25.38 -0.77 -18.01
C ALA A 604 25.06 0.71 -17.76
N TRP A 605 24.71 1.01 -16.52
CA TRP A 605 24.42 2.38 -16.09
C TRP A 605 25.00 2.67 -14.71
N LEU A 606 25.07 3.95 -14.36
CA LEU A 606 25.49 4.48 -13.07
C LEU A 606 24.30 5.14 -12.38
N LEU A 607 24.10 4.79 -11.10
CA LEU A 607 23.10 5.41 -10.23
C LEU A 607 23.72 5.63 -8.86
N ASP A 608 23.76 6.90 -8.42
CA ASP A 608 24.24 7.30 -7.09
C ASP A 608 25.58 6.63 -6.70
N GLY A 609 26.56 6.70 -7.63
CA GLY A 609 27.91 6.18 -7.42
C GLY A 609 28.05 4.65 -7.55
N ARG A 610 27.00 3.90 -7.84
CA ARG A 610 27.07 2.45 -8.07
C ARG A 610 26.79 2.10 -9.51
N PHE A 611 27.58 1.15 -10.05
CA PHE A 611 27.36 0.60 -11.38
C PHE A 611 26.36 -0.56 -11.33
N TYR A 612 25.57 -0.65 -12.38
CA TYR A 612 24.61 -1.73 -12.61
C TYR A 612 24.82 -2.27 -14.01
N SER A 613 25.06 -3.57 -14.13
CA SER A 613 25.17 -4.27 -15.41
C SER A 613 23.99 -5.21 -15.59
N TYR A 614 23.18 -4.97 -16.62
CA TYR A 614 22.05 -5.80 -17.00
C TYR A 614 22.42 -6.59 -18.24
N ARG A 615 22.65 -7.91 -18.07
CA ARG A 615 22.89 -8.83 -19.18
C ARG A 615 21.60 -9.58 -19.48
N PHE A 616 21.15 -9.53 -20.73
CA PHE A 616 19.85 -10.04 -21.14
C PHE A 616 19.89 -10.76 -22.47
N GLY A 617 19.04 -11.75 -22.63
CA GLY A 617 18.89 -12.55 -23.86
C GLY A 617 17.46 -13.08 -23.99
N SER A 618 17.23 -13.76 -25.13
CA SER A 618 15.98 -14.46 -25.42
C SER A 618 16.22 -15.74 -26.20
N SER A 619 15.28 -16.69 -26.12
CA SER A 619 15.35 -17.95 -26.83
C SER A 619 15.14 -17.83 -28.36
N ALA A 620 14.74 -16.64 -28.82
CA ALA A 620 14.58 -16.26 -30.21
C ALA A 620 15.32 -14.95 -30.50
N PRO A 621 15.67 -14.62 -31.74
CA PRO A 621 16.31 -13.35 -32.06
C PRO A 621 15.46 -12.15 -31.57
N SER A 622 16.09 -11.23 -30.83
CA SER A 622 15.43 -10.03 -30.28
C SER A 622 16.14 -8.75 -30.66
N GLN A 623 15.41 -7.63 -30.69
CA GLN A 623 15.95 -6.28 -30.79
C GLN A 623 16.00 -5.66 -29.39
N ALA A 624 17.02 -4.84 -29.14
CA ALA A 624 17.09 -3.95 -28.00
C ALA A 624 16.72 -2.54 -28.45
N LEU A 625 15.70 -1.96 -27.85
CA LEU A 625 15.21 -0.61 -28.10
C LEU A 625 15.47 0.24 -26.85
N LEU A 626 16.31 1.27 -26.97
CA LEU A 626 16.45 2.26 -25.90
C LEU A 626 15.41 3.35 -26.10
N VAL A 627 14.64 3.63 -25.10
CA VAL A 627 13.49 4.54 -25.16
C VAL A 627 13.48 5.48 -23.95
N GLU A 628 12.79 6.61 -24.08
CA GLU A 628 12.56 7.57 -23.00
C GLU A 628 11.10 8.00 -23.00
N SER A 629 10.48 8.04 -21.83
CA SER A 629 9.10 8.55 -21.66
C SER A 629 9.01 10.06 -21.82
N GLY A 630 7.81 10.59 -22.11
CA GLY A 630 7.51 12.02 -22.23
C GLY A 630 7.20 12.49 -23.66
N ALA A 631 7.09 11.59 -24.64
CA ALA A 631 6.57 11.93 -25.97
C ALA A 631 5.07 12.29 -25.90
N ASN A 632 4.63 13.18 -26.79
CA ASN A 632 3.24 13.63 -26.87
C ASN A 632 2.68 14.16 -25.54
N ASP A 633 3.51 14.85 -24.79
CA ASP A 633 3.18 15.45 -23.49
C ASP A 633 3.45 16.98 -23.52
N PRO A 634 2.60 17.78 -24.20
CA PRO A 634 2.82 19.21 -24.36
C PRO A 634 2.71 20.00 -23.05
N GLU A 635 2.06 19.45 -22.03
CA GLU A 635 1.88 20.08 -20.73
C GLU A 635 2.96 19.68 -19.71
N PHE A 636 3.93 18.85 -20.09
CA PHE A 636 4.99 18.35 -19.21
C PHE A 636 4.42 17.70 -17.94
N ASN A 637 3.50 16.77 -18.12
CA ASN A 637 2.88 16.01 -17.06
C ASN A 637 3.64 14.72 -16.73
N LEU A 638 4.44 14.23 -17.69
CA LEU A 638 5.19 12.99 -17.55
C LEU A 638 6.63 13.24 -17.11
N ARG A 639 7.09 12.41 -16.18
CA ARG A 639 8.52 12.31 -15.89
C ARG A 639 9.22 11.69 -17.09
N ARG A 640 10.45 12.13 -17.33
CA ARG A 640 11.32 11.54 -18.35
C ARG A 640 12.17 10.47 -17.71
N GLU A 641 11.90 9.24 -18.07
CA GLU A 641 12.53 8.06 -17.50
C GLU A 641 13.03 7.16 -18.63
N PRO A 642 14.29 6.67 -18.58
CA PRO A 642 14.82 5.78 -19.58
C PRO A 642 14.23 4.37 -19.40
N ALA A 643 14.13 3.65 -20.50
CA ALA A 643 13.83 2.22 -20.47
C ALA A 643 14.53 1.48 -21.62
N LEU A 644 14.75 0.18 -21.41
CA LEU A 644 15.12 -0.78 -22.42
C LEU A 644 13.89 -1.62 -22.77
N VAL A 645 13.54 -1.75 -24.03
CA VAL A 645 12.51 -2.70 -24.49
C VAL A 645 13.18 -3.80 -25.29
N GLN A 646 13.09 -5.04 -24.81
CA GLN A 646 13.52 -6.21 -25.57
C GLN A 646 12.36 -6.73 -26.41
N ARG A 647 12.47 -6.67 -27.75
CA ARG A 647 11.41 -7.02 -28.70
C ARG A 647 11.72 -8.30 -29.43
N VAL A 648 10.76 -9.22 -29.44
CA VAL A 648 10.77 -10.46 -30.22
C VAL A 648 9.55 -10.51 -31.13
N ASP A 649 9.72 -10.70 -32.41
CA ASP A 649 8.64 -10.73 -33.39
C ASP A 649 8.32 -12.14 -33.86
N GLY A 650 7.03 -12.41 -34.13
CA GLY A 650 6.55 -13.57 -34.89
C GLY A 650 6.75 -14.92 -34.20
N GLN A 651 6.82 -14.98 -32.90
CA GLN A 651 7.01 -16.24 -32.16
C GLN A 651 5.70 -16.69 -31.46
N ARG A 652 5.56 -18.01 -31.25
CA ARG A 652 4.53 -18.61 -30.41
C ARG A 652 5.02 -18.89 -28.99
N ALA A 653 6.31 -19.01 -28.81
CA ALA A 653 6.93 -19.23 -27.51
C ALA A 653 8.27 -18.53 -27.46
N VAL A 654 8.59 -17.95 -26.34
CA VAL A 654 9.87 -17.31 -26.06
C VAL A 654 10.16 -17.36 -24.55
N SER A 655 11.45 -17.57 -24.22
CA SER A 655 11.94 -17.30 -22.87
C SER A 655 12.85 -16.08 -22.92
N PHE A 656 12.55 -15.07 -22.16
CA PHE A 656 13.44 -13.96 -21.84
C PHE A 656 14.21 -14.32 -20.58
N PHE A 657 15.50 -14.07 -20.55
CA PHE A 657 16.34 -14.35 -19.41
C PHE A 657 17.37 -13.25 -19.22
N SER A 658 17.63 -12.90 -17.97
CA SER A 658 18.53 -11.81 -17.65
C SER A 658 19.15 -11.95 -16.28
N VAL A 659 20.25 -11.22 -16.08
CA VAL A 659 20.86 -10.99 -14.79
C VAL A 659 21.18 -9.51 -14.60
N LEU A 660 20.80 -8.97 -13.46
CA LEU A 660 21.14 -7.61 -13.02
C LEU A 660 22.18 -7.73 -11.90
N GLU A 661 23.36 -7.19 -12.15
CA GLU A 661 24.48 -7.15 -11.21
C GLU A 661 24.73 -5.72 -10.72
N PRO A 662 24.49 -5.40 -9.44
CA PRO A 662 25.04 -4.23 -8.79
C PRO A 662 26.52 -4.45 -8.50
N HIS A 663 27.39 -3.52 -8.89
CA HIS A 663 28.83 -3.67 -8.70
C HIS A 663 29.56 -2.33 -8.66
N GLY A 664 30.79 -2.37 -8.16
CA GLY A 664 31.73 -1.27 -8.21
C GLY A 664 31.26 0.00 -7.52
N GLU A 665 32.10 1.03 -7.65
CA GLU A 665 31.86 2.35 -7.06
C GLU A 665 32.51 3.44 -7.91
N TYR A 666 31.80 4.53 -8.10
CA TYR A 666 32.31 5.78 -8.64
C TYR A 666 32.14 6.89 -7.61
N ASN A 667 33.22 7.57 -7.28
CA ASN A 667 33.20 8.72 -6.39
C ASN A 667 33.88 9.92 -7.06
N GLY A 668 33.08 10.82 -7.61
CA GLY A 668 33.56 12.00 -8.31
C GLY A 668 34.24 13.04 -7.39
N THR A 669 33.92 13.04 -6.09
CA THR A 669 34.55 13.95 -5.12
C THR A 669 35.93 13.44 -4.70
N ALA A 670 36.06 12.15 -4.46
CA ALA A 670 37.34 11.50 -4.12
C ALA A 670 38.16 11.09 -5.36
N GLU A 671 37.63 11.33 -6.56
CA GLU A 671 38.25 11.10 -7.86
C GLU A 671 38.73 9.63 -8.06
N TYR A 672 37.90 8.66 -7.67
CA TYR A 672 38.21 7.25 -7.94
C TYR A 672 37.07 6.47 -8.56
N VAL A 673 37.44 5.41 -9.26
CA VAL A 673 36.54 4.38 -9.79
C VAL A 673 37.09 3.01 -9.39
N HIS A 674 36.23 2.17 -8.84
CA HIS A 674 36.57 0.81 -8.44
C HIS A 674 35.53 -0.18 -8.95
N GLY A 675 35.99 -1.32 -9.53
CA GLY A 675 35.10 -2.42 -9.93
C GLY A 675 34.03 -2.03 -10.96
N ALA A 676 34.36 -1.12 -11.91
CA ALA A 676 33.43 -0.65 -12.93
C ALA A 676 32.98 -1.73 -13.92
N ASP A 677 33.72 -2.84 -14.01
CA ASP A 677 33.41 -3.96 -14.89
C ASP A 677 32.63 -5.05 -14.15
N SER A 678 31.61 -5.60 -14.83
CA SER A 678 30.82 -6.74 -14.36
C SER A 678 31.69 -7.98 -14.10
N GLN A 679 31.41 -8.69 -13.01
CA GLN A 679 32.01 -9.99 -12.72
C GLN A 679 31.32 -11.13 -13.50
N ILE A 680 30.17 -10.90 -14.12
CA ILE A 680 29.46 -11.88 -14.91
C ILE A 680 29.92 -11.79 -16.37
N ARG A 681 30.64 -12.82 -16.81
CA ARG A 681 31.22 -12.88 -18.18
C ARG A 681 30.25 -13.43 -19.20
N ASP A 682 29.41 -14.39 -18.80
CA ASP A 682 28.48 -15.02 -19.70
C ASP A 682 27.16 -15.37 -19.06
N LEU A 683 26.12 -15.42 -19.88
CA LEU A 683 24.76 -15.75 -19.48
C LEU A 683 24.21 -16.72 -20.52
N LYS A 684 23.85 -17.94 -20.12
CA LYS A 684 23.33 -18.98 -21.00
C LYS A 684 22.00 -19.50 -20.51
N ARG A 685 21.17 -19.85 -21.45
CA ARG A 685 19.89 -20.51 -21.19
C ARG A 685 19.89 -21.86 -21.93
N ALA A 686 19.37 -22.89 -21.28
CA ALA A 686 19.11 -24.18 -21.90
C ALA A 686 17.73 -24.71 -21.50
N ARG A 687 17.11 -25.45 -22.40
CA ARG A 687 15.84 -26.13 -22.20
C ARG A 687 16.02 -27.63 -22.18
N GLY A 688 15.48 -28.30 -21.14
CA GLY A 688 15.28 -29.74 -21.09
C GLY A 688 13.90 -30.15 -21.60
N SER A 689 13.48 -31.38 -21.31
CA SER A 689 12.15 -31.88 -21.67
C SER A 689 11.02 -31.19 -20.86
N ASP A 690 11.29 -30.91 -19.63
CA ASP A 690 10.31 -30.50 -18.58
C ASP A 690 10.81 -29.39 -17.65
N ALA A 691 11.95 -28.77 -18.00
CA ALA A 691 12.58 -27.76 -17.17
C ALA A 691 13.45 -26.82 -18.01
N GLU A 692 13.71 -25.65 -17.48
CA GLU A 692 14.60 -24.64 -18.07
C GLU A 692 15.70 -24.27 -17.08
N LEU A 693 16.88 -23.89 -17.57
CA LEU A 693 18.02 -23.55 -16.75
C LEU A 693 18.70 -22.30 -17.30
N VAL A 694 19.02 -21.38 -16.41
CA VAL A 694 19.84 -20.19 -16.68
C VAL A 694 21.17 -20.34 -15.94
N GLU A 695 22.29 -20.29 -16.68
CA GLU A 695 23.66 -20.40 -16.17
C GLU A 695 24.38 -19.06 -16.29
N LEU A 696 24.96 -18.59 -15.20
CA LEU A 696 25.87 -17.45 -15.12
C LEU A 696 27.30 -17.99 -15.07
N THR A 697 28.21 -17.42 -15.85
CA THR A 697 29.67 -17.71 -15.76
C THR A 697 30.37 -16.45 -15.21
N LEU A 698 31.05 -16.59 -14.10
CA LEU A 698 31.78 -15.51 -13.45
C LEU A 698 33.17 -15.29 -14.13
N ALA A 699 33.81 -14.17 -13.81
CA ALA A 699 35.15 -13.84 -14.31
C ALA A 699 36.20 -14.88 -13.93
N SER A 700 36.03 -15.56 -12.81
CA SER A 700 36.86 -16.68 -12.33
C SER A 700 36.69 -17.99 -13.14
N GLY A 701 35.59 -18.10 -13.89
CA GLY A 701 35.16 -19.35 -14.51
C GLY A 701 34.21 -20.18 -13.63
N ALA A 702 33.91 -19.77 -12.42
CA ALA A 702 32.86 -20.37 -11.59
C ALA A 702 31.48 -20.15 -12.24
N ARG A 703 30.56 -21.08 -12.00
CA ARG A 703 29.23 -21.06 -12.61
C ARG A 703 28.15 -21.17 -11.52
N ILE A 704 27.12 -20.37 -11.69
CA ILE A 704 25.92 -20.38 -10.89
C ILE A 704 24.76 -20.68 -11.84
N ALA A 705 24.01 -21.74 -11.59
CA ALA A 705 22.87 -22.10 -12.40
C ALA A 705 21.59 -22.10 -11.56
N LEU A 706 20.50 -21.57 -12.10
CA LEU A 706 19.15 -21.72 -11.58
C LEU A 706 18.35 -22.59 -12.55
N GLY A 707 17.99 -23.79 -12.10
CA GLY A 707 17.05 -24.67 -12.79
C GLY A 707 15.65 -24.42 -12.32
N VAL A 708 14.67 -24.35 -13.23
CA VAL A 708 13.25 -24.14 -12.97
C VAL A 708 12.46 -25.20 -13.73
N ALA A 709 11.66 -25.99 -13.02
CA ALA A 709 10.79 -27.00 -13.62
C ALA A 709 9.48 -26.37 -14.13
N ASP A 710 8.89 -26.99 -15.13
CA ASP A 710 7.56 -26.60 -15.63
C ASP A 710 6.46 -26.97 -14.63
N ASP A 711 6.63 -28.12 -13.96
CA ASP A 711 5.77 -28.57 -12.88
C ASP A 711 6.48 -28.40 -11.52
N SER A 712 5.73 -28.07 -10.49
CA SER A 712 6.23 -27.87 -9.12
C SER A 712 6.26 -29.17 -8.28
N SER A 713 6.10 -30.34 -8.89
CA SER A 713 6.12 -31.63 -8.19
C SER A 713 7.48 -31.91 -7.54
N ALA A 714 7.48 -32.19 -6.24
CA ALA A 714 8.71 -32.39 -5.45
C ALA A 714 9.48 -33.68 -5.81
N ASP A 715 8.83 -34.67 -6.38
CA ASP A 715 9.39 -36.01 -6.58
C ASP A 715 9.99 -36.27 -7.97
N VAL A 716 9.84 -35.33 -8.89
CA VAL A 716 10.35 -35.44 -10.26
C VAL A 716 11.81 -35.00 -10.33
N GLU A 717 12.66 -35.81 -10.96
CA GLU A 717 14.05 -35.44 -11.28
C GLU A 717 14.10 -34.78 -12.64
N HIS A 718 14.68 -33.57 -12.69
CA HIS A 718 14.87 -32.80 -13.92
C HIS A 718 16.32 -32.85 -14.36
N THR A 719 16.54 -32.86 -15.66
CA THR A 719 17.89 -32.83 -16.26
C THR A 719 17.92 -31.81 -17.39
N VAL A 720 18.84 -30.86 -17.31
CA VAL A 720 19.12 -29.90 -18.38
C VAL A 720 20.61 -29.90 -18.70
N SER A 721 20.99 -29.82 -19.98
CA SER A 721 22.38 -29.76 -20.40
C SER A 721 22.73 -28.45 -21.06
N VAL A 722 23.82 -27.82 -20.62
CA VAL A 722 24.41 -26.59 -21.16
C VAL A 722 25.80 -26.92 -21.67
N GLU A 723 26.03 -26.85 -22.99
CA GLU A 723 27.36 -27.12 -23.63
C GLU A 723 28.04 -28.42 -23.15
N GLY A 724 27.28 -29.51 -23.08
CA GLY A 724 27.77 -30.82 -22.64
C GLY A 724 27.85 -31.00 -21.10
N ARG A 725 27.59 -29.98 -20.30
CA ARG A 725 27.48 -30.08 -18.86
C ARG A 725 26.05 -30.41 -18.45
N SER A 726 25.84 -31.50 -17.72
CA SER A 726 24.52 -31.91 -17.24
C SER A 726 24.25 -31.36 -15.83
N TYR A 727 23.09 -30.76 -15.65
CA TYR A 727 22.55 -30.27 -14.39
C TYR A 727 21.33 -31.09 -14.00
N ARG A 728 21.28 -31.56 -12.76
CA ARG A 728 20.16 -32.37 -12.23
C ARG A 728 19.68 -31.85 -10.92
N TRP A 729 18.37 -31.86 -10.75
CA TRP A 729 17.73 -31.50 -9.47
C TRP A 729 16.37 -32.18 -9.33
N ARG A 730 15.78 -32.11 -8.13
CA ARG A 730 14.41 -32.51 -7.85
C ARG A 730 13.59 -31.30 -7.38
N GLY A 731 12.29 -31.32 -7.65
CA GLY A 731 11.36 -30.28 -7.24
C GLY A 731 11.28 -29.08 -8.20
N SER A 732 10.59 -28.06 -7.79
CA SER A 732 10.20 -26.91 -8.62
C SER A 732 11.39 -26.11 -9.18
N HIS A 733 12.48 -26.01 -8.40
CA HIS A 733 13.68 -25.25 -8.77
C HIS A 733 14.89 -25.71 -7.96
N ALA A 734 16.07 -25.33 -8.42
CA ALA A 734 17.29 -25.48 -7.66
C ALA A 734 18.38 -24.52 -8.15
N ARG A 735 19.16 -24.03 -7.19
CA ARG A 735 20.46 -23.40 -7.47
C ARG A 735 21.55 -24.48 -7.46
N ILE A 736 22.41 -24.47 -8.48
CA ILE A 736 23.52 -25.42 -8.62
C ILE A 736 24.78 -24.62 -8.94
N ASP A 737 25.71 -24.59 -7.99
CA ASP A 737 27.01 -23.93 -8.15
C ASP A 737 28.09 -24.91 -8.59
N ARG A 738 28.98 -24.47 -9.47
CA ARG A 738 30.15 -25.21 -9.92
C ARG A 738 31.40 -24.36 -9.83
N ALA A 739 32.43 -24.88 -9.19
CA ALA A 739 33.73 -24.23 -9.16
C ALA A 739 34.34 -24.17 -10.60
N ALA A 740 35.25 -23.21 -10.79
CA ALA A 740 36.04 -23.12 -12.02
C ALA A 740 36.78 -24.44 -12.30
N GLY A 741 36.64 -24.99 -13.51
CA GLY A 741 37.41 -26.16 -13.94
C GLY A 741 38.90 -25.81 -14.16
N LYS A 742 39.82 -26.77 -14.01
CA LYS A 742 41.26 -26.55 -14.22
C LYS A 742 41.66 -26.10 -15.66
N GLY A 743 40.72 -25.73 -16.52
CA GLY A 743 40.92 -25.24 -17.89
C GLY A 743 40.21 -23.92 -18.19
N ASP A 744 39.43 -23.38 -17.27
CA ASP A 744 38.55 -22.22 -17.55
C ASP A 744 39.20 -20.85 -17.22
N ALA A 745 40.39 -20.84 -16.62
CA ALA A 745 41.14 -19.61 -16.34
C ALA A 745 41.93 -19.18 -17.58
N ARG A 746 41.33 -18.34 -18.44
CA ARG A 746 42.02 -17.52 -19.46
C ARG A 746 41.38 -16.15 -19.56
#